data_3a3f1460b2dd940239491cd4b11da633
#
_entry.id   3a3f1460b2dd940239491cd4b11da633
#
_cell.length_a   1.000
_cell.length_b   1.000
_cell.length_c   1.000
_cell.angle_alpha   90.00
_cell.angle_beta   90.00
_cell.angle_gamma   90.00
#
_symmetry.space_group_name_H-M   'P 1'
#
loop_
_entity.id
_entity.type
_entity.pdbx_description
1 polymer ?
#
loop_
_entity_poly.entity_id
_entity_poly.type
_entity_poly.pdbx_seq_one_letter_code
_entity_poly.pdbx_strand_id
1 'polypeptide(L)'
;MDHLPETLDETYEHTLRRIDKVKRQFAHRLFQCLAVAVRPLRVEELAEILAVRFDAGALPQFSTSWRLGDAEEAVLSACSSLITVINVDGSRIVQFSHFSVKEFLTSDRLATGSEDLSRYYIFPHLAHVTLTQACLGVLLQLDDRIDKDSIGKFPLADYAARHWFEHGRFGEVSLPIRDATVHLFDRGRPHFSAWVWIYDIDDPWREPMPTKHPEQPEAPPLYYAIHCRLRWLIELLITIYPEDIDATGGYHKTPWIAAFYVGDIEVACSLLRSGADTNVLDSGGANPLHKASQSGHADIVRLLLEHGAYVDFPTRWRETPLVLASYVGHVHISQLLVQEGANVNFRTEDNSTPLHITSGNGHLDLVRLFINNGADVDSLTDKGCTPLHEAAYNGLLDIVKLLLESGANFNIRNDDGKTALDLASIGGKLEVASFLSGYNACAMSLDKVVKPATSILQPRHKPPQTIQPLRKHGEKAKPDGDERPPLHTASDNGQLDVVQTLLDQGSDVNEVDSRRWTALLVASITGKLEVAKLLIERGAYVNLRSRAGWTPLLTASRYGNLEVARLLLDHGADVNAKTRDRFTALHLAPLGGYLHVAQLLVERGADLDVRNVHGRTARQEAIAHGSHNVAEFLSGCGAYI
;
A
#
# COMPACT_ATOMS: atom_id res chain seq x y z
N MET A 1 -15.64 -60.60 -24.56
CA MET A 1 -16.69 -59.56 -24.37
C MET A 1 -16.19 -58.68 -23.23
N ASP A 2 -15.61 -57.56 -23.56
CA ASP A 2 -15.16 -56.58 -22.53
C ASP A 2 -16.44 -56.04 -21.88
N HIS A 3 -16.50 -56.14 -20.56
CA HIS A 3 -17.64 -55.59 -19.80
C HIS A 3 -17.73 -54.08 -20.12
N LEU A 4 -18.91 -53.63 -20.50
CA LEU A 4 -19.17 -52.18 -20.66
C LEU A 4 -18.98 -51.50 -19.31
N PRO A 5 -18.24 -50.34 -19.25
CA PRO A 5 -18.05 -49.61 -18.01
C PRO A 5 -19.39 -49.21 -17.41
N GLU A 6 -19.56 -49.41 -16.12
CA GLU A 6 -20.80 -49.05 -15.40
C GLU A 6 -20.85 -47.56 -15.04
N THR A 7 -19.68 -46.91 -14.99
CA THR A 7 -19.56 -45.51 -14.60
C THR A 7 -18.74 -44.71 -15.63
N LEU A 8 -18.92 -43.38 -15.62
CA LEU A 8 -18.12 -42.47 -16.46
C LEU A 8 -16.62 -42.58 -16.12
N ASP A 9 -16.30 -42.73 -14.86
CA ASP A 9 -14.91 -42.87 -14.40
C ASP A 9 -14.26 -44.14 -14.98
N GLU A 10 -14.93 -45.27 -14.97
CA GLU A 10 -14.45 -46.49 -15.58
C GLU A 10 -14.26 -46.36 -17.11
N THR A 11 -15.12 -45.58 -17.74
CA THR A 11 -14.97 -45.23 -19.16
C THR A 11 -13.69 -44.44 -19.39
N TYR A 12 -13.40 -43.45 -18.52
CA TYR A 12 -12.19 -42.65 -18.61
C TYR A 12 -10.94 -43.50 -18.32
N GLU A 13 -10.94 -44.33 -17.29
CA GLU A 13 -9.85 -45.27 -17.01
C GLU A 13 -9.55 -46.18 -18.21
N HIS A 14 -10.59 -46.77 -18.80
CA HIS A 14 -10.42 -47.64 -19.97
C HIS A 14 -9.85 -46.85 -21.17
N THR A 15 -10.29 -45.62 -21.37
CA THR A 15 -9.76 -44.74 -22.41
C THR A 15 -8.29 -44.43 -22.21
N LEU A 16 -7.89 -44.05 -20.98
CA LEU A 16 -6.50 -43.72 -20.65
C LEU A 16 -5.57 -44.92 -20.84
N ARG A 17 -5.98 -46.13 -20.50
CA ARG A 17 -5.22 -47.36 -20.71
C ARG A 17 -4.96 -47.67 -22.18
N ARG A 18 -5.85 -47.23 -23.07
CA ARG A 18 -5.76 -47.40 -24.52
C ARG A 18 -4.80 -46.43 -25.22
N ILE A 19 -4.37 -45.36 -24.52
CA ILE A 19 -3.41 -44.43 -25.10
C ILE A 19 -2.10 -45.18 -25.40
N ASP A 20 -1.63 -45.04 -26.64
CA ASP A 20 -0.37 -45.62 -27.08
C ASP A 20 0.78 -45.23 -26.16
N LYS A 21 1.63 -46.21 -25.78
CA LYS A 21 2.76 -45.97 -24.87
C LYS A 21 3.67 -44.84 -25.34
N VAL A 22 3.88 -44.71 -26.64
CA VAL A 22 4.72 -43.63 -27.24
C VAL A 22 4.06 -42.25 -27.08
N LYS A 23 2.72 -42.18 -27.09
CA LYS A 23 1.95 -40.94 -27.02
C LYS A 23 1.56 -40.53 -25.59
N ARG A 24 1.78 -41.35 -24.60
CA ARG A 24 1.35 -41.11 -23.20
C ARG A 24 1.86 -39.83 -22.62
N GLN A 25 3.14 -39.52 -22.84
CA GLN A 25 3.75 -38.29 -22.33
C GLN A 25 3.17 -37.05 -23.03
N PHE A 26 2.91 -37.14 -24.31
CA PHE A 26 2.25 -36.05 -25.06
C PHE A 26 0.81 -35.83 -24.58
N ALA A 27 0.03 -36.90 -24.42
CA ALA A 27 -1.33 -36.84 -23.94
C ALA A 27 -1.38 -36.19 -22.55
N HIS A 28 -0.52 -36.64 -21.62
CA HIS A 28 -0.48 -36.03 -20.26
C HIS A 28 -0.16 -34.54 -20.32
N ARG A 29 0.84 -34.13 -21.11
CA ARG A 29 1.21 -32.71 -21.29
C ARG A 29 0.03 -31.89 -21.85
N LEU A 30 -0.69 -32.40 -22.84
CA LEU A 30 -1.90 -31.76 -23.38
C LEU A 30 -2.97 -31.58 -22.30
N PHE A 31 -3.26 -32.64 -21.54
CA PHE A 31 -4.23 -32.55 -20.44
C PHE A 31 -3.83 -31.56 -19.37
N GLN A 32 -2.57 -31.52 -18.99
CA GLN A 32 -2.03 -30.51 -18.07
C GLN A 32 -2.30 -29.09 -18.58
N CYS A 33 -1.93 -28.80 -19.83
CA CYS A 33 -2.10 -27.47 -20.40
C CYS A 33 -3.59 -27.09 -20.53
N LEU A 34 -4.44 -28.00 -20.98
CA LEU A 34 -5.89 -27.77 -21.07
C LEU A 34 -6.54 -27.55 -19.68
N ALA A 35 -6.03 -28.21 -18.65
CA ALA A 35 -6.62 -28.09 -17.31
C ALA A 35 -6.37 -26.72 -16.66
N VAL A 36 -5.28 -26.03 -17.01
CA VAL A 36 -4.84 -24.80 -16.34
C VAL A 36 -4.80 -23.56 -17.25
N ALA A 37 -5.06 -23.71 -18.55
CA ALA A 37 -5.07 -22.58 -19.48
C ALA A 37 -6.07 -21.50 -19.06
N VAL A 38 -5.64 -20.24 -19.13
CA VAL A 38 -6.44 -19.06 -18.76
C VAL A 38 -7.59 -18.83 -19.73
N ARG A 39 -7.35 -19.15 -21.02
CA ARG A 39 -8.37 -19.19 -22.08
C ARG A 39 -8.26 -20.50 -22.85
N PRO A 40 -9.32 -20.90 -23.58
CA PRO A 40 -9.23 -22.04 -24.49
C PRO A 40 -8.06 -21.88 -25.48
N LEU A 41 -7.24 -22.92 -25.60
CA LEU A 41 -6.11 -22.93 -26.51
C LEU A 41 -6.54 -23.33 -27.93
N ARG A 42 -5.97 -22.67 -28.92
CA ARG A 42 -6.16 -23.07 -30.33
C ARG A 42 -5.39 -24.36 -30.64
N VAL A 43 -5.82 -25.07 -31.66
CA VAL A 43 -5.15 -26.30 -32.10
C VAL A 43 -3.66 -26.06 -32.36
N GLU A 44 -3.35 -24.99 -33.08
CA GLU A 44 -1.98 -24.59 -33.43
C GLU A 44 -1.15 -24.21 -32.21
N GLU A 45 -1.73 -23.53 -31.23
CA GLU A 45 -1.09 -23.18 -29.94
C GLU A 45 -0.73 -24.44 -29.15
N LEU A 46 -1.69 -25.37 -29.06
CA LEU A 46 -1.49 -26.62 -28.31
C LEU A 46 -0.47 -27.54 -28.99
N ALA A 47 -0.49 -27.61 -30.35
CA ALA A 47 0.50 -28.35 -31.11
C ALA A 47 1.94 -27.80 -30.95
N GLU A 48 2.06 -26.46 -30.77
CA GLU A 48 3.36 -25.84 -30.56
C GLU A 48 3.94 -26.16 -29.17
N ILE A 49 3.09 -26.32 -28.14
CA ILE A 49 3.50 -26.79 -26.81
C ILE A 49 4.19 -28.14 -26.89
N LEU A 50 3.77 -29.02 -27.82
CA LEU A 50 4.39 -30.31 -28.02
C LEU A 50 5.80 -30.23 -28.68
N ALA A 51 6.08 -29.12 -29.38
CA ALA A 51 7.41 -28.86 -29.98
C ALA A 51 8.42 -28.25 -29.00
N VAL A 52 8.05 -28.07 -27.71
CA VAL A 52 8.97 -27.65 -26.67
C VAL A 52 9.50 -28.84 -25.91
N ARG A 53 10.82 -28.90 -25.73
CA ARG A 53 11.51 -29.92 -24.91
C ARG A 53 11.85 -29.37 -23.54
N PHE A 54 11.64 -30.21 -22.54
CA PHE A 54 11.89 -29.89 -21.12
C PHE A 54 12.92 -30.91 -20.59
N ASP A 55 14.20 -30.67 -20.84
CA ASP A 55 15.26 -31.51 -20.30
C ASP A 55 15.54 -31.08 -18.84
N ALA A 56 15.75 -32.06 -17.96
CA ALA A 56 16.00 -31.80 -16.55
C ALA A 56 17.25 -30.92 -16.38
N GLY A 57 17.09 -29.74 -15.80
CA GLY A 57 18.18 -28.80 -15.52
C GLY A 57 18.59 -27.89 -16.67
N ALA A 58 17.93 -27.97 -17.83
CA ALA A 58 18.19 -27.08 -18.98
C ALA A 58 17.08 -26.10 -19.24
N LEU A 59 17.40 -24.99 -19.93
CA LEU A 59 16.40 -24.07 -20.44
C LEU A 59 15.40 -24.77 -21.35
N PRO A 60 14.09 -24.41 -21.31
CA PRO A 60 13.11 -24.92 -22.25
C PRO A 60 13.56 -24.62 -23.68
N GLN A 61 13.66 -25.65 -24.52
CA GLN A 61 14.10 -25.51 -25.89
C GLN A 61 12.92 -25.70 -26.84
N PHE A 62 12.77 -24.80 -27.78
CA PHE A 62 11.82 -24.91 -28.87
C PHE A 62 12.52 -24.94 -30.21
N SER A 63 12.01 -25.73 -31.15
CA SER A 63 12.44 -25.68 -32.53
C SER A 63 11.27 -25.93 -33.47
N THR A 64 11.17 -25.11 -34.51
CA THR A 64 10.15 -25.31 -35.56
C THR A 64 10.32 -26.66 -36.26
N SER A 65 11.51 -27.23 -36.28
CA SER A 65 11.78 -28.58 -36.84
C SER A 65 11.19 -29.72 -35.99
N TRP A 66 10.80 -29.47 -34.76
CA TRP A 66 10.15 -30.44 -33.86
C TRP A 66 8.64 -30.43 -33.95
N ARG A 67 8.05 -29.50 -34.71
CA ARG A 67 6.63 -29.47 -34.98
C ARG A 67 6.19 -30.71 -35.73
N LEU A 68 5.09 -31.30 -35.33
CA LEU A 68 4.43 -32.37 -36.03
C LEU A 68 3.73 -31.81 -37.30
N GLY A 69 3.68 -32.54 -38.38
CA GLY A 69 3.30 -32.02 -39.71
C GLY A 69 1.90 -31.40 -39.75
N ASP A 70 0.88 -32.12 -39.25
CA ASP A 70 -0.47 -31.57 -39.07
C ASP A 70 -0.78 -31.32 -37.61
N ALA A 71 -1.09 -30.09 -37.29
CA ALA A 71 -1.33 -29.65 -35.91
C ALA A 71 -2.58 -30.35 -35.30
N GLU A 72 -3.64 -30.51 -36.07
CA GLU A 72 -4.86 -31.16 -35.59
C GLU A 72 -4.65 -32.66 -35.41
N GLU A 73 -4.02 -33.32 -36.38
CA GLU A 73 -3.68 -34.72 -36.28
C GLU A 73 -2.75 -34.96 -35.07
N ALA A 74 -1.77 -34.09 -34.86
CA ALA A 74 -0.86 -34.16 -33.71
C ALA A 74 -1.61 -34.13 -32.38
N VAL A 75 -2.52 -33.17 -32.20
CA VAL A 75 -3.32 -32.99 -30.98
C VAL A 75 -4.32 -34.13 -30.81
N LEU A 76 -5.14 -34.43 -31.83
CA LEU A 76 -6.17 -35.49 -31.75
C LEU A 76 -5.59 -36.91 -31.65
N SER A 77 -4.42 -37.15 -32.24
CA SER A 77 -3.78 -38.45 -32.15
C SER A 77 -3.31 -38.80 -30.74
N ALA A 78 -3.17 -37.80 -29.87
CA ALA A 78 -2.79 -38.03 -28.47
C ALA A 78 -3.95 -38.67 -27.69
N CYS A 79 -5.18 -38.16 -27.82
CA CYS A 79 -6.35 -38.76 -27.18
C CYS A 79 -7.67 -38.14 -27.73
N SER A 80 -8.14 -38.63 -28.89
CA SER A 80 -9.35 -38.11 -29.56
C SER A 80 -10.69 -38.33 -28.82
N SER A 81 -10.72 -39.23 -27.83
CA SER A 81 -11.94 -39.51 -27.08
C SER A 81 -12.16 -38.67 -25.81
N LEU A 82 -11.07 -38.06 -25.28
CA LEU A 82 -11.14 -37.20 -24.09
C LEU A 82 -11.09 -35.69 -24.42
N ILE A 83 -10.70 -35.35 -25.65
CA ILE A 83 -10.64 -33.97 -26.13
C ILE A 83 -11.47 -33.80 -27.42
N THR A 84 -11.94 -32.61 -27.67
CA THR A 84 -12.67 -32.26 -28.90
C THR A 84 -12.17 -30.92 -29.43
N VAL A 85 -12.22 -30.78 -30.74
CA VAL A 85 -11.98 -29.52 -31.44
C VAL A 85 -13.29 -28.91 -31.83
N ILE A 86 -13.49 -27.66 -31.42
CA ILE A 86 -14.71 -26.90 -31.80
C ILE A 86 -14.29 -25.64 -32.56
N ASN A 87 -15.17 -25.20 -33.47
CA ASN A 87 -14.99 -23.95 -34.20
C ASN A 87 -15.74 -22.83 -33.50
N VAL A 88 -14.99 -21.79 -33.05
CA VAL A 88 -15.56 -20.59 -32.42
C VAL A 88 -15.00 -19.39 -33.17
N ASP A 89 -15.86 -18.60 -33.77
CA ASP A 89 -15.52 -17.38 -34.53
C ASP A 89 -14.38 -17.57 -35.54
N GLY A 90 -14.37 -18.71 -36.23
CA GLY A 90 -13.36 -19.07 -37.24
C GLY A 90 -12.05 -19.63 -36.67
N SER A 91 -11.90 -19.70 -35.35
CA SER A 91 -10.78 -20.31 -34.68
C SER A 91 -11.10 -21.73 -34.22
N ARG A 92 -10.16 -22.66 -34.43
CA ARG A 92 -10.27 -24.05 -33.97
C ARG A 92 -9.68 -24.14 -32.57
N ILE A 93 -10.54 -24.31 -31.58
CA ILE A 93 -10.11 -24.43 -30.17
C ILE A 93 -10.24 -25.86 -29.64
N VAL A 94 -9.35 -26.24 -28.74
CA VAL A 94 -9.32 -27.56 -28.09
C VAL A 94 -9.89 -27.46 -26.68
N GLN A 95 -10.74 -28.41 -26.34
CA GLN A 95 -11.28 -28.52 -24.99
C GLN A 95 -11.47 -29.99 -24.59
N PHE A 96 -11.69 -30.25 -23.31
CA PHE A 96 -12.14 -31.57 -22.89
C PHE A 96 -13.52 -31.86 -23.48
N SER A 97 -13.73 -33.12 -23.90
CA SER A 97 -15.02 -33.57 -24.49
C SER A 97 -16.20 -33.41 -23.53
N HIS A 98 -15.92 -33.46 -22.21
CA HIS A 98 -16.86 -33.21 -21.15
C HIS A 98 -16.14 -32.61 -19.93
N PHE A 99 -16.81 -31.75 -19.13
CA PHE A 99 -16.21 -31.09 -17.96
C PHE A 99 -15.72 -32.10 -16.91
N SER A 100 -16.42 -33.24 -16.75
CA SER A 100 -16.03 -34.29 -15.81
C SER A 100 -14.72 -35.00 -16.16
N VAL A 101 -14.20 -34.86 -17.38
CA VAL A 101 -12.86 -35.35 -17.73
C VAL A 101 -11.78 -34.60 -16.94
N LYS A 102 -11.90 -33.27 -16.83
CA LYS A 102 -11.01 -32.45 -16.03
C LYS A 102 -11.09 -32.84 -14.55
N GLU A 103 -12.33 -32.97 -14.02
CA GLU A 103 -12.57 -33.37 -12.63
C GLU A 103 -11.95 -34.73 -12.33
N PHE A 104 -12.14 -35.70 -13.24
CA PHE A 104 -11.55 -37.01 -13.10
C PHE A 104 -10.02 -36.99 -13.11
N LEU A 105 -9.40 -36.24 -14.04
CA LEU A 105 -7.94 -36.13 -14.16
C LEU A 105 -7.28 -35.41 -12.97
N THR A 106 -8.04 -34.65 -12.19
CA THR A 106 -7.57 -33.95 -10.97
C THR A 106 -8.08 -34.60 -9.69
N SER A 107 -8.74 -35.76 -9.76
CA SER A 107 -9.36 -36.42 -8.60
C SER A 107 -8.38 -37.29 -7.82
N ASP A 108 -8.56 -37.38 -6.49
CA ASP A 108 -7.78 -38.27 -5.61
C ASP A 108 -7.90 -39.74 -6.02
N ARG A 109 -9.01 -40.13 -6.63
CA ARG A 109 -9.23 -41.49 -7.16
C ARG A 109 -8.15 -41.85 -8.21
N LEU A 110 -7.86 -40.92 -9.14
CA LEU A 110 -6.83 -41.15 -10.14
C LEU A 110 -5.43 -41.11 -9.53
N ALA A 111 -5.21 -40.21 -8.55
CA ALA A 111 -3.93 -40.10 -7.85
C ALA A 111 -3.55 -41.39 -7.11
N THR A 112 -4.54 -42.06 -6.51
CA THR A 112 -4.36 -43.31 -5.72
C THR A 112 -4.57 -44.59 -6.54
N GLY A 113 -4.88 -44.46 -7.82
CA GLY A 113 -5.11 -45.55 -8.75
C GLY A 113 -3.85 -46.37 -9.08
N SER A 114 -4.01 -47.36 -10.01
CA SER A 114 -2.87 -48.15 -10.47
C SER A 114 -1.81 -47.26 -11.12
N GLU A 115 -0.54 -47.69 -11.11
CA GLU A 115 0.61 -46.95 -11.67
C GLU A 115 0.36 -46.52 -13.14
N ASP A 116 -0.34 -47.35 -13.91
CA ASP A 116 -0.71 -47.07 -15.29
C ASP A 116 -1.70 -45.90 -15.45
N LEU A 117 -2.51 -45.63 -14.44
CA LEU A 117 -3.50 -44.58 -14.44
C LEU A 117 -3.03 -43.34 -13.69
N SER A 118 -2.40 -43.51 -12.53
CA SER A 118 -1.93 -42.39 -11.69
C SER A 118 -0.94 -41.48 -12.40
N ARG A 119 -0.24 -41.96 -13.43
CA ARG A 119 0.60 -41.14 -14.30
C ARG A 119 -0.14 -40.02 -15.05
N TYR A 120 -1.44 -40.15 -15.23
CA TYR A 120 -2.27 -39.10 -15.86
C TYR A 120 -2.87 -38.12 -14.85
N TYR A 121 -2.65 -38.35 -13.56
CA TYR A 121 -3.08 -37.41 -12.55
C TYR A 121 -2.43 -36.05 -12.76
N ILE A 122 -3.26 -35.01 -12.76
CA ILE A 122 -2.81 -33.63 -12.97
C ILE A 122 -2.65 -32.94 -11.62
N PHE A 123 -1.41 -32.75 -11.23
CA PHE A 123 -1.06 -31.82 -10.17
C PHE A 123 -1.17 -30.39 -10.69
N PRO A 124 -2.09 -29.54 -10.19
CA PRO A 124 -2.30 -28.21 -10.77
C PRO A 124 -1.01 -27.37 -10.83
N HIS A 125 -0.18 -27.39 -9.78
CA HIS A 125 1.08 -26.66 -9.76
C HIS A 125 2.08 -27.14 -10.84
N LEU A 126 2.19 -28.44 -11.07
CA LEU A 126 3.07 -28.97 -12.14
C LEU A 126 2.51 -28.67 -13.54
N ALA A 127 1.19 -28.63 -13.68
CA ALA A 127 0.55 -28.23 -14.93
C ALA A 127 0.85 -26.77 -15.27
N HIS A 128 0.79 -25.86 -14.28
CA HIS A 128 1.22 -24.48 -14.47
C HIS A 128 2.71 -24.38 -14.82
N VAL A 129 3.58 -25.15 -14.15
CA VAL A 129 5.01 -25.24 -14.49
C VAL A 129 5.22 -25.67 -15.95
N THR A 130 4.52 -26.71 -16.39
CA THR A 130 4.61 -27.22 -17.78
C THR A 130 4.22 -26.14 -18.80
N LEU A 131 3.12 -25.44 -18.55
CA LEU A 131 2.65 -24.41 -19.47
C LEU A 131 3.57 -23.17 -19.46
N THR A 132 4.10 -22.78 -18.28
CA THR A 132 5.12 -21.72 -18.16
C THR A 132 6.36 -22.04 -18.96
N GLN A 133 6.88 -23.28 -18.85
CA GLN A 133 8.06 -23.72 -19.61
C GLN A 133 7.80 -23.70 -21.12
N ALA A 134 6.60 -24.11 -21.55
CA ALA A 134 6.23 -24.05 -22.96
C ALA A 134 6.20 -22.60 -23.47
N CYS A 135 5.58 -21.69 -22.72
CA CYS A 135 5.52 -20.28 -23.06
C CYS A 135 6.92 -19.64 -23.12
N LEU A 136 7.76 -19.86 -22.10
CA LEU A 136 9.12 -19.33 -22.07
C LEU A 136 9.98 -19.93 -23.18
N GLY A 137 9.82 -21.23 -23.51
CA GLY A 137 10.52 -21.88 -24.60
C GLY A 137 10.27 -21.22 -25.97
N VAL A 138 9.05 -20.73 -26.20
CA VAL A 138 8.71 -19.99 -27.42
C VAL A 138 9.22 -18.54 -27.33
N LEU A 139 9.00 -17.83 -26.21
CA LEU A 139 9.43 -16.43 -26.06
C LEU A 139 10.96 -16.27 -26.20
N LEU A 140 11.74 -17.25 -25.74
CA LEU A 140 13.21 -17.25 -25.87
C LEU A 140 13.73 -17.55 -27.30
N GLN A 141 12.85 -17.82 -28.27
CA GLN A 141 13.20 -17.90 -29.70
C GLN A 141 12.96 -16.59 -30.45
N LEU A 142 12.23 -15.65 -29.81
CA LEU A 142 11.89 -14.38 -30.42
C LEU A 142 13.02 -13.38 -30.18
N ASP A 143 13.40 -12.67 -31.22
CA ASP A 143 14.46 -11.66 -31.18
C ASP A 143 13.95 -10.30 -31.71
N ASP A 144 14.83 -9.32 -31.76
CA ASP A 144 14.56 -7.97 -32.22
C ASP A 144 14.24 -7.87 -33.73
N ARG A 145 14.39 -8.98 -34.48
CA ARG A 145 14.05 -9.08 -35.91
C ARG A 145 12.62 -9.56 -36.15
N ILE A 146 11.89 -9.89 -35.09
CA ILE A 146 10.49 -10.31 -35.25
C ILE A 146 9.64 -9.14 -35.76
N ASP A 147 8.73 -9.47 -36.68
CA ASP A 147 7.77 -8.54 -37.26
C ASP A 147 6.37 -9.16 -37.33
N LYS A 148 5.39 -8.37 -37.81
CA LYS A 148 4.01 -8.75 -37.92
C LYS A 148 3.79 -10.01 -38.79
N ASP A 149 4.63 -10.24 -39.78
CA ASP A 149 4.53 -11.38 -40.70
C ASP A 149 5.19 -12.63 -40.11
N SER A 150 6.34 -12.45 -39.44
CA SER A 150 7.10 -13.56 -38.86
C SER A 150 6.50 -14.11 -37.58
N ILE A 151 5.80 -13.26 -36.76
CA ILE A 151 5.15 -13.73 -35.54
C ILE A 151 4.06 -14.77 -35.80
N GLY A 152 3.39 -14.70 -36.94
CA GLY A 152 2.42 -15.71 -37.39
C GLY A 152 3.01 -17.13 -37.49
N LYS A 153 4.33 -17.26 -37.55
CA LYS A 153 5.06 -18.55 -37.49
C LYS A 153 5.14 -19.13 -36.08
N PHE A 154 4.73 -18.39 -35.05
CA PHE A 154 4.74 -18.78 -33.64
C PHE A 154 3.33 -18.66 -33.04
N PRO A 155 2.44 -19.64 -33.32
CA PRO A 155 1.04 -19.59 -32.87
C PRO A 155 0.87 -19.36 -31.38
N LEU A 156 1.75 -19.92 -30.54
CA LEU A 156 1.72 -19.80 -29.09
C LEU A 156 2.21 -18.41 -28.58
N ALA A 157 2.89 -17.63 -29.41
CA ALA A 157 3.60 -16.41 -28.95
C ALA A 157 2.67 -15.39 -28.28
N ASP A 158 1.47 -15.14 -28.83
CA ASP A 158 0.51 -14.20 -28.22
C ASP A 158 0.00 -14.71 -26.86
N TYR A 159 -0.38 -15.99 -26.78
CA TYR A 159 -0.75 -16.59 -25.50
C TYR A 159 0.39 -16.54 -24.50
N ALA A 160 1.59 -16.93 -24.95
CA ALA A 160 2.77 -16.93 -24.12
C ALA A 160 3.08 -15.55 -23.57
N ALA A 161 3.08 -14.50 -24.41
CA ALA A 161 3.39 -13.15 -23.98
C ALA A 161 2.40 -12.62 -22.93
N ARG A 162 1.11 -12.96 -23.07
CA ARG A 162 0.06 -12.47 -22.15
C ARG A 162 -0.07 -13.21 -20.83
N HIS A 163 0.23 -14.52 -20.81
CA HIS A 163 -0.17 -15.41 -19.70
C HIS A 163 0.96 -16.19 -19.03
N TRP A 164 2.20 -16.17 -19.55
CA TRP A 164 3.29 -16.95 -18.98
C TRP A 164 3.53 -16.63 -17.50
N PHE A 165 3.46 -15.36 -17.12
CA PHE A 165 3.69 -14.90 -15.75
C PHE A 165 2.55 -15.26 -14.80
N GLU A 166 1.30 -15.36 -15.28
CA GLU A 166 0.17 -15.84 -14.50
C GLU A 166 0.40 -17.28 -14.06
N HIS A 167 0.85 -18.13 -14.99
CA HIS A 167 1.22 -19.49 -14.68
C HIS A 167 2.48 -19.60 -13.83
N GLY A 168 3.46 -18.75 -14.04
CA GLY A 168 4.71 -18.68 -13.27
C GLY A 168 4.55 -18.31 -11.80
N ARG A 169 3.39 -17.77 -11.41
CA ARG A 169 3.07 -17.44 -9.99
C ARG A 169 2.64 -18.67 -9.18
N PHE A 170 2.16 -19.74 -9.82
CA PHE A 170 1.64 -20.92 -9.13
C PHE A 170 2.79 -21.89 -8.81
N GLY A 171 3.16 -21.98 -7.52
CA GLY A 171 4.06 -22.96 -6.99
C GLY A 171 5.50 -22.50 -6.76
N GLU A 172 6.30 -23.35 -6.12
CA GLU A 172 7.74 -23.16 -6.03
C GLU A 172 8.34 -23.19 -7.44
N VAL A 173 8.90 -22.06 -7.87
CA VAL A 173 9.42 -21.90 -9.21
C VAL A 173 10.61 -22.85 -9.39
N SER A 174 10.48 -23.87 -10.25
CA SER A 174 11.55 -24.79 -10.57
C SER A 174 12.76 -24.06 -11.16
N LEU A 175 13.98 -24.57 -10.91
CA LEU A 175 15.22 -23.97 -11.42
C LEU A 175 15.17 -23.65 -12.94
N PRO A 176 14.68 -24.56 -13.81
CA PRO A 176 14.59 -24.26 -15.26
C PRO A 176 13.69 -23.08 -15.60
N ILE A 177 12.61 -22.82 -14.83
CA ILE A 177 11.76 -21.64 -15.02
C ILE A 177 12.52 -20.40 -14.58
N ARG A 178 13.22 -20.44 -13.43
CA ARG A 178 14.03 -19.30 -12.95
C ARG A 178 15.06 -18.90 -13.99
N ASP A 179 15.84 -19.84 -14.48
CA ASP A 179 16.87 -19.58 -15.48
C ASP A 179 16.27 -19.01 -16.78
N ALA A 180 15.18 -19.59 -17.27
CA ALA A 180 14.48 -19.10 -18.46
C ALA A 180 13.92 -17.70 -18.28
N THR A 181 13.37 -17.40 -17.09
CA THR A 181 12.85 -16.06 -16.77
C THR A 181 13.98 -15.05 -16.67
N VAL A 182 15.09 -15.38 -16.01
CA VAL A 182 16.28 -14.52 -15.97
C VAL A 182 16.79 -14.22 -17.37
N HIS A 183 16.84 -15.23 -18.25
CA HIS A 183 17.22 -15.04 -19.65
C HIS A 183 16.24 -14.12 -20.41
N LEU A 184 14.94 -14.20 -20.13
CA LEU A 184 13.94 -13.32 -20.75
C LEU A 184 14.13 -11.86 -20.31
N PHE A 185 14.50 -11.63 -19.05
CA PHE A 185 14.66 -10.29 -18.46
C PHE A 185 16.10 -9.75 -18.56
N ASP A 186 17.02 -10.45 -19.22
CA ASP A 186 18.39 -10.01 -19.43
C ASP A 186 18.44 -8.89 -20.49
N ARG A 187 18.88 -7.70 -20.10
CA ARG A 187 19.05 -6.54 -21.00
C ARG A 187 19.99 -6.76 -22.16
N GLY A 188 20.96 -7.63 -22.01
CA GLY A 188 21.90 -7.99 -23.06
C GLY A 188 21.31 -8.87 -24.17
N ARG A 189 20.03 -9.26 -24.04
CA ARG A 189 19.34 -10.18 -24.95
C ARG A 189 18.11 -9.54 -25.60
N PRO A 190 17.78 -9.91 -26.83
CA PRO A 190 16.67 -9.32 -27.56
C PRO A 190 15.29 -9.81 -27.11
N HIS A 191 15.22 -10.87 -26.30
CA HIS A 191 13.97 -11.56 -25.94
C HIS A 191 13.04 -10.68 -25.14
N PHE A 192 13.58 -9.85 -24.25
CA PHE A 192 12.81 -8.92 -23.44
C PHE A 192 12.06 -7.90 -24.31
N SER A 193 12.77 -7.28 -25.25
CA SER A 193 12.17 -6.31 -26.19
C SER A 193 11.12 -6.95 -27.07
N ALA A 194 11.36 -8.17 -27.54
CA ALA A 194 10.39 -8.93 -28.34
C ALA A 194 9.13 -9.28 -27.54
N TRP A 195 9.26 -9.67 -26.30
CA TRP A 195 8.14 -9.96 -25.42
C TRP A 195 7.26 -8.71 -25.21
N VAL A 196 7.85 -7.56 -24.78
CA VAL A 196 7.13 -6.32 -24.55
C VAL A 196 6.49 -5.79 -25.83
N TRP A 197 7.13 -5.99 -26.99
CA TRP A 197 6.58 -5.62 -28.29
C TRP A 197 5.30 -6.40 -28.65
N ILE A 198 5.24 -7.71 -28.30
CA ILE A 198 4.05 -8.54 -28.49
C ILE A 198 2.94 -8.13 -27.54
N TYR A 199 3.27 -7.97 -26.28
CA TYR A 199 2.34 -7.62 -25.23
C TYR A 199 2.98 -6.69 -24.20
N ASP A 200 2.60 -5.44 -24.27
CA ASP A 200 2.97 -4.46 -23.25
C ASP A 200 1.98 -4.56 -22.08
N ILE A 201 2.44 -5.13 -20.97
CA ILE A 201 1.64 -5.28 -19.74
C ILE A 201 1.26 -3.93 -19.13
N ASP A 202 2.02 -2.87 -19.46
CA ASP A 202 1.81 -1.50 -18.99
C ASP A 202 0.73 -0.77 -19.80
N ASP A 203 0.55 -1.14 -21.08
CA ASP A 203 -0.51 -0.66 -21.97
C ASP A 203 -1.26 -1.83 -22.66
N PRO A 204 -2.05 -2.61 -21.91
CA PRO A 204 -2.76 -3.76 -22.43
C PRO A 204 -3.83 -3.41 -23.48
N TRP A 205 -4.20 -2.14 -23.59
CA TRP A 205 -5.18 -1.61 -24.55
C TRP A 205 -4.55 -1.03 -25.81
N ARG A 206 -3.21 -1.07 -25.89
CA ARG A 206 -2.48 -0.63 -27.07
C ARG A 206 -3.04 -1.32 -28.32
N GLU A 207 -3.42 -0.51 -29.31
CA GLU A 207 -3.85 -1.03 -30.61
C GLU A 207 -2.77 -1.89 -31.30
N PRO A 208 -3.16 -2.71 -32.29
CA PRO A 208 -2.36 -3.86 -32.73
C PRO A 208 -0.90 -3.52 -32.99
N MET A 209 -0.04 -4.48 -32.67
CA MET A 209 1.44 -4.47 -32.74
C MET A 209 2.00 -3.41 -33.66
N PRO A 210 2.93 -2.56 -33.18
CA PRO A 210 3.57 -1.55 -34.03
C PRO A 210 4.08 -2.15 -35.35
N THR A 211 4.02 -1.41 -36.42
CA THR A 211 4.52 -1.86 -37.74
C THR A 211 6.03 -1.99 -37.81
N LYS A 212 6.75 -1.45 -36.81
CA LYS A 212 8.21 -1.51 -36.67
C LYS A 212 8.63 -2.68 -35.80
N HIS A 213 9.87 -3.12 -35.98
CA HIS A 213 10.54 -4.09 -35.12
C HIS A 213 10.59 -3.65 -33.66
N PRO A 214 10.73 -4.60 -32.69
CA PRO A 214 10.93 -4.27 -31.30
C PRO A 214 12.09 -3.32 -31.08
N GLU A 215 11.81 -2.18 -30.45
CA GLU A 215 12.87 -1.31 -29.89
C GLU A 215 13.03 -1.66 -28.41
N GLN A 216 14.13 -1.23 -27.80
CA GLN A 216 14.30 -1.40 -26.35
C GLN A 216 13.14 -0.68 -25.62
N PRO A 217 12.45 -1.36 -24.69
CA PRO A 217 11.40 -0.71 -23.90
C PRO A 217 11.96 0.48 -23.12
N GLU A 218 11.13 1.52 -22.99
CA GLU A 218 11.53 2.71 -22.23
C GLU A 218 11.72 2.38 -20.73
N ALA A 219 10.89 1.48 -20.19
CA ALA A 219 10.99 1.06 -18.81
C ALA A 219 11.98 -0.12 -18.63
N PRO A 220 12.67 -0.18 -17.49
CA PRO A 220 13.63 -1.23 -17.21
C PRO A 220 12.96 -2.59 -16.93
N PRO A 221 13.70 -3.71 -17.02
CA PRO A 221 13.19 -5.04 -16.67
C PRO A 221 12.55 -5.11 -15.26
N LEU A 222 13.11 -4.42 -14.28
CA LEU A 222 12.58 -4.34 -12.92
C LEU A 222 11.13 -3.83 -12.89
N TYR A 223 10.82 -2.81 -13.69
CA TYR A 223 9.48 -2.26 -13.83
C TYR A 223 8.45 -3.32 -14.29
N TYR A 224 8.79 -4.08 -15.33
CA TYR A 224 7.93 -5.14 -15.85
C TYR A 224 7.83 -6.35 -14.90
N ALA A 225 8.90 -6.68 -14.18
CA ALA A 225 8.87 -7.74 -13.17
C ALA A 225 7.87 -7.43 -12.04
N ILE A 226 7.73 -6.15 -11.66
CA ILE A 226 6.75 -5.69 -10.68
C ILE A 226 5.32 -5.91 -11.20
N HIS A 227 5.04 -5.55 -12.44
CA HIS A 227 3.74 -5.82 -13.06
C HIS A 227 3.44 -7.32 -13.15
N CYS A 228 4.44 -8.14 -13.41
CA CYS A 228 4.32 -9.60 -13.36
C CYS A 228 4.15 -10.16 -11.94
N ARG A 229 4.38 -9.39 -10.88
CA ARG A 229 4.33 -9.81 -9.46
C ARG A 229 5.25 -11.00 -9.15
N LEU A 230 6.42 -11.06 -9.76
CA LEU A 230 7.41 -12.12 -9.57
C LEU A 230 8.46 -11.70 -8.53
N ARG A 231 8.12 -11.82 -7.24
CA ARG A 231 8.92 -11.30 -6.10
C ARG A 231 10.37 -11.75 -6.14
N TRP A 232 10.62 -13.05 -6.33
CA TRP A 232 11.98 -13.58 -6.41
C TRP A 232 12.80 -12.94 -7.53
N LEU A 233 12.16 -12.62 -8.67
CA LEU A 233 12.81 -11.95 -9.81
C LEU A 233 13.07 -10.47 -9.50
N ILE A 234 12.14 -9.81 -8.85
CA ILE A 234 12.28 -8.41 -8.42
C ILE A 234 13.51 -8.28 -7.51
N GLU A 235 13.62 -9.12 -6.47
CA GLU A 235 14.77 -9.13 -5.56
C GLU A 235 16.09 -9.40 -6.29
N LEU A 236 16.07 -10.31 -7.24
CA LEU A 236 17.24 -10.62 -8.07
C LEU A 236 17.63 -9.42 -8.95
N LEU A 237 16.64 -8.78 -9.63
CA LEU A 237 16.89 -7.63 -10.52
C LEU A 237 17.38 -6.41 -9.75
N ILE A 238 16.84 -6.13 -8.56
CA ILE A 238 17.35 -5.09 -7.65
C ILE A 238 18.84 -5.33 -7.33
N THR A 239 19.22 -6.59 -7.16
CA THR A 239 20.62 -6.93 -6.85
C THR A 239 21.55 -6.80 -8.07
N ILE A 240 21.07 -7.22 -9.26
CA ILE A 240 21.88 -7.21 -10.50
C ILE A 240 21.93 -5.80 -11.10
N TYR A 241 20.82 -5.07 -11.08
CA TYR A 241 20.66 -3.76 -11.70
C TYR A 241 20.14 -2.73 -10.67
N PRO A 242 20.93 -2.37 -9.64
CA PRO A 242 20.50 -1.41 -8.61
C PRO A 242 20.17 -0.04 -9.19
N GLU A 243 20.72 0.33 -10.34
CA GLU A 243 20.40 1.57 -11.05
C GLU A 243 18.96 1.62 -11.60
N ASP A 244 18.26 0.49 -11.67
CA ASP A 244 16.89 0.41 -12.13
C ASP A 244 15.86 0.87 -11.12
N ILE A 245 16.23 0.95 -9.86
CA ILE A 245 15.30 1.24 -8.76
C ILE A 245 14.52 2.54 -9.02
N ASP A 246 15.22 3.58 -9.48
CA ASP A 246 14.64 4.90 -9.80
C ASP A 246 14.65 5.21 -11.30
N ALA A 247 14.93 4.21 -12.15
CA ALA A 247 14.94 4.40 -13.58
C ALA A 247 13.55 4.78 -14.11
N THR A 248 13.52 5.79 -14.97
CA THR A 248 12.26 6.33 -15.51
C THR A 248 11.89 5.65 -16.81
N GLY A 249 10.62 5.31 -16.98
CA GLY A 249 10.04 4.72 -18.19
C GLY A 249 8.65 4.13 -17.91
N GLY A 250 7.93 3.84 -18.97
CA GLY A 250 6.58 3.28 -18.88
C GLY A 250 5.52 4.28 -18.39
N TYR A 251 4.27 3.81 -18.31
CA TYR A 251 3.11 4.63 -17.92
C TYR A 251 3.24 5.18 -16.49
N HIS A 252 3.72 4.36 -15.57
CA HIS A 252 3.88 4.71 -14.16
C HIS A 252 5.19 5.40 -13.84
N LYS A 253 6.03 5.68 -14.83
CA LYS A 253 7.29 6.41 -14.73
C LYS A 253 8.43 5.67 -14.00
N THR A 254 8.21 5.05 -12.85
CA THR A 254 9.26 4.37 -12.09
C THR A 254 8.77 3.03 -11.53
N PRO A 255 9.69 2.08 -11.27
CA PRO A 255 9.38 0.81 -10.60
C PRO A 255 8.66 1.00 -9.25
N TRP A 256 9.06 2.03 -8.51
CA TRP A 256 8.46 2.37 -7.24
C TRP A 256 6.96 2.73 -7.38
N ILE A 257 6.62 3.61 -8.33
CA ILE A 257 5.23 3.97 -8.59
C ILE A 257 4.43 2.77 -9.12
N ALA A 258 5.03 1.93 -9.97
CA ALA A 258 4.40 0.71 -10.45
C ALA A 258 4.03 -0.24 -9.29
N ALA A 259 4.90 -0.37 -8.27
CA ALA A 259 4.62 -1.19 -7.09
C ALA A 259 3.35 -0.74 -6.33
N PHE A 260 3.05 0.56 -6.32
CA PHE A 260 1.80 1.09 -5.73
C PHE A 260 0.57 0.64 -6.48
N TYR A 261 0.59 0.75 -7.81
CA TYR A 261 -0.54 0.33 -8.64
C TYR A 261 -0.82 -1.17 -8.48
N VAL A 262 0.24 -1.94 -8.33
CA VAL A 262 0.13 -3.38 -8.07
C VAL A 262 -0.33 -3.69 -6.65
N GLY A 263 -0.13 -2.76 -5.69
CA GLY A 263 -0.49 -2.92 -4.28
C GLY A 263 0.38 -3.94 -3.54
N ASP A 264 1.62 -4.18 -4.00
CA ASP A 264 2.52 -5.14 -3.37
C ASP A 264 3.43 -4.45 -2.34
N ILE A 265 3.03 -4.51 -1.07
CA ILE A 265 3.72 -3.88 0.06
C ILE A 265 5.14 -4.42 0.23
N GLU A 266 5.35 -5.73 0.05
CA GLU A 266 6.66 -6.34 0.24
C GLU A 266 7.65 -5.85 -0.82
N VAL A 267 7.18 -5.69 -2.08
CA VAL A 267 7.97 -5.09 -3.15
C VAL A 267 8.28 -3.63 -2.84
N ALA A 268 7.29 -2.84 -2.40
CA ALA A 268 7.52 -1.45 -1.99
C ALA A 268 8.56 -1.35 -0.86
N CYS A 269 8.49 -2.23 0.14
CA CYS A 269 9.48 -2.34 1.22
C CYS A 269 10.87 -2.71 0.69
N SER A 270 10.96 -3.62 -0.28
CA SER A 270 12.23 -4.04 -0.89
C SER A 270 12.89 -2.89 -1.64
N LEU A 271 12.13 -2.17 -2.45
CA LEU A 271 12.61 -0.99 -3.17
C LEU A 271 13.10 0.11 -2.22
N LEU A 272 12.35 0.39 -1.14
CA LEU A 272 12.78 1.36 -0.12
C LEU A 272 14.08 0.96 0.59
N ARG A 273 14.17 -0.30 1.01
CA ARG A 273 15.42 -0.80 1.64
C ARG A 273 16.62 -0.70 0.70
N SER A 274 16.37 -0.78 -0.60
CA SER A 274 17.39 -0.65 -1.65
C SER A 274 17.66 0.79 -2.06
N GLY A 275 17.01 1.78 -1.41
CA GLY A 275 17.29 3.20 -1.57
C GLY A 275 16.41 3.95 -2.55
N ALA A 276 15.23 3.40 -2.91
CA ALA A 276 14.28 4.08 -3.79
C ALA A 276 13.89 5.47 -3.25
N ASP A 277 13.86 6.47 -4.12
CA ASP A 277 13.46 7.83 -3.78
C ASP A 277 11.95 7.92 -3.52
N THR A 278 11.57 8.19 -2.28
CA THR A 278 10.17 8.34 -1.84
C THR A 278 9.48 9.58 -2.39
N ASN A 279 10.22 10.50 -3.02
CA ASN A 279 9.73 11.79 -3.48
C ASN A 279 9.79 11.95 -5.01
N VAL A 280 10.02 10.86 -5.74
CA VAL A 280 9.92 10.88 -7.23
C VAL A 280 8.53 11.33 -7.66
N LEU A 281 8.47 12.25 -8.61
CA LEU A 281 7.22 12.84 -9.08
C LEU A 281 6.77 12.25 -10.42
N ASP A 282 5.48 11.94 -10.50
CA ASP A 282 4.84 11.60 -11.78
C ASP A 282 4.64 12.85 -12.66
N SER A 283 4.02 12.66 -13.82
CA SER A 283 3.70 13.76 -14.74
C SER A 283 2.74 14.82 -14.18
N GLY A 284 1.96 14.47 -13.16
CA GLY A 284 1.04 15.37 -12.44
C GLY A 284 1.67 16.09 -11.25
N GLY A 285 2.95 15.80 -10.95
CA GLY A 285 3.62 16.28 -9.75
C GLY A 285 3.22 15.52 -8.48
N ALA A 286 2.57 14.37 -8.61
CA ALA A 286 2.25 13.51 -7.48
C ALA A 286 3.43 12.62 -7.13
N ASN A 287 3.76 12.53 -5.85
CA ASN A 287 4.73 11.57 -5.32
C ASN A 287 4.01 10.26 -4.90
N PRO A 288 4.77 9.22 -4.53
CA PRO A 288 4.21 7.96 -4.06
C PRO A 288 3.18 8.09 -2.94
N LEU A 289 3.36 9.02 -2.00
CA LEU A 289 2.43 9.22 -0.88
C LEU A 289 1.04 9.70 -1.35
N HIS A 290 0.99 10.53 -2.41
CA HIS A 290 -0.27 10.92 -3.04
C HIS A 290 -1.02 9.70 -3.58
N LYS A 291 -0.32 8.86 -4.35
CA LYS A 291 -0.92 7.67 -4.98
C LYS A 291 -1.40 6.66 -3.94
N ALA A 292 -0.58 6.37 -2.94
CA ALA A 292 -0.94 5.46 -1.85
C ALA A 292 -2.16 5.99 -1.07
N SER A 293 -2.22 7.31 -0.82
CA SER A 293 -3.32 7.96 -0.12
C SER A 293 -4.61 7.93 -0.93
N GLN A 294 -4.54 8.14 -2.24
CA GLN A 294 -5.69 8.08 -3.15
C GLN A 294 -6.21 6.65 -3.32
N SER A 295 -5.30 5.66 -3.39
CA SER A 295 -5.65 4.26 -3.67
C SER A 295 -6.05 3.45 -2.44
N GLY A 296 -5.97 4.01 -1.24
CA GLY A 296 -6.41 3.32 -0.03
C GLY A 296 -5.38 2.38 0.61
N HIS A 297 -4.10 2.43 0.21
CA HIS A 297 -3.04 1.54 0.69
C HIS A 297 -2.40 2.04 1.99
N ALA A 298 -3.09 1.84 3.12
CA ALA A 298 -2.68 2.38 4.42
C ALA A 298 -1.28 1.90 4.88
N ASP A 299 -0.95 0.64 4.60
CA ASP A 299 0.36 0.09 4.98
C ASP A 299 1.51 0.74 4.20
N ILE A 300 1.27 1.06 2.91
CA ILE A 300 2.24 1.79 2.07
C ILE A 300 2.36 3.25 2.55
N VAL A 301 1.24 3.90 2.87
CA VAL A 301 1.24 5.26 3.45
C VAL A 301 2.12 5.30 4.69
N ARG A 302 1.92 4.35 5.62
CA ARG A 302 2.72 4.24 6.84
C ARG A 302 4.21 4.09 6.54
N LEU A 303 4.53 3.17 5.64
CA LEU A 303 5.90 2.89 5.24
C LEU A 303 6.58 4.13 4.63
N LEU A 304 5.89 4.85 3.75
CA LEU A 304 6.42 6.07 3.13
C LEU A 304 6.69 7.17 4.16
N LEU A 305 5.76 7.37 5.09
CA LEU A 305 5.93 8.34 6.17
C LEU A 305 7.09 7.96 7.09
N GLU A 306 7.25 6.67 7.40
CA GLU A 306 8.40 6.15 8.15
C GLU A 306 9.74 6.39 7.43
N HIS A 307 9.76 6.40 6.09
CA HIS A 307 10.95 6.67 5.27
C HIS A 307 11.11 8.13 4.86
N GLY A 308 10.35 9.05 5.47
CA GLY A 308 10.54 10.48 5.32
C GLY A 308 9.90 11.10 4.09
N ALA A 309 8.86 10.48 3.54
CA ALA A 309 8.03 11.14 2.53
C ALA A 309 7.42 12.44 3.09
N TYR A 310 7.43 13.50 2.30
CA TYR A 310 6.86 14.78 2.71
C TYR A 310 5.33 14.68 2.79
N VAL A 311 4.78 14.84 4.01
CA VAL A 311 3.35 14.65 4.30
C VAL A 311 2.45 15.64 3.57
N ASP A 312 2.89 16.90 3.41
CA ASP A 312 2.12 17.99 2.78
C ASP A 312 2.68 18.42 1.42
N PHE A 313 3.40 17.52 0.71
CA PHE A 313 3.88 17.84 -0.62
C PHE A 313 2.68 18.09 -1.56
N PRO A 314 2.60 19.21 -2.29
CA PRO A 314 1.47 19.49 -3.18
C PRO A 314 1.71 18.96 -4.60
N THR A 315 0.68 18.43 -5.25
CA THR A 315 0.64 18.22 -6.69
C THR A 315 0.64 19.55 -7.47
N ARG A 316 0.64 19.50 -8.82
CA ARG A 316 0.47 20.69 -9.67
C ARG A 316 -0.86 21.42 -9.42
N TRP A 317 -1.89 20.70 -8.96
CA TRP A 317 -3.21 21.27 -8.61
C TRP A 317 -3.30 21.67 -7.14
N ARG A 318 -2.15 21.75 -6.44
CA ARG A 318 -2.06 22.03 -5.02
C ARG A 318 -2.84 21.04 -4.14
N GLU A 319 -2.90 19.79 -4.55
CA GLU A 319 -3.50 18.73 -3.74
C GLU A 319 -2.42 18.03 -2.92
N THR A 320 -2.62 17.89 -1.62
CA THR A 320 -1.76 17.09 -0.73
C THR A 320 -2.27 15.66 -0.63
N PRO A 321 -1.48 14.70 -0.12
CA PRO A 321 -1.96 13.35 0.17
C PRO A 321 -3.24 13.32 1.03
N LEU A 322 -3.36 14.24 2.01
CA LEU A 322 -4.56 14.38 2.84
C LEU A 322 -5.79 14.82 2.03
N VAL A 323 -5.61 15.76 1.11
CA VAL A 323 -6.67 16.21 0.19
C VAL A 323 -7.16 15.05 -0.66
N LEU A 324 -6.24 14.27 -1.25
CA LEU A 324 -6.62 13.10 -2.07
C LEU A 324 -7.32 12.00 -1.27
N ALA A 325 -6.85 11.71 -0.06
CA ALA A 325 -7.52 10.77 0.85
C ALA A 325 -8.92 11.27 1.23
N SER A 326 -9.09 12.60 1.34
CA SER A 326 -10.38 13.26 1.68
C SER A 326 -11.41 13.14 0.56
N TYR A 327 -11.01 13.19 -0.71
CA TYR A 327 -11.91 13.01 -1.85
C TYR A 327 -12.57 11.63 -1.84
N VAL A 328 -11.79 10.60 -1.52
CA VAL A 328 -12.25 9.19 -1.57
C VAL A 328 -12.90 8.76 -0.26
N GLY A 329 -12.58 9.44 0.85
CA GLY A 329 -13.13 9.11 2.17
C GLY A 329 -12.30 8.08 2.96
N HIS A 330 -10.99 7.98 2.72
CA HIS A 330 -10.11 7.04 3.40
C HIS A 330 -9.80 7.46 4.84
N VAL A 331 -10.70 7.14 5.77
CA VAL A 331 -10.63 7.57 7.19
C VAL A 331 -9.30 7.18 7.83
N HIS A 332 -8.90 5.91 7.71
CA HIS A 332 -7.67 5.42 8.36
C HIS A 332 -6.40 6.09 7.82
N ILE A 333 -6.34 6.32 6.51
CA ILE A 333 -5.22 7.04 5.88
C ILE A 333 -5.18 8.49 6.33
N SER A 334 -6.34 9.16 6.33
CA SER A 334 -6.44 10.54 6.81
C SER A 334 -6.02 10.67 8.28
N GLN A 335 -6.38 9.68 9.12
CA GLN A 335 -5.89 9.60 10.50
C GLN A 335 -4.37 9.48 10.58
N LEU A 336 -3.77 8.60 9.78
CA LEU A 336 -2.31 8.42 9.72
C LEU A 336 -1.62 9.72 9.29
N LEU A 337 -2.11 10.36 8.21
CA LEU A 337 -1.54 11.61 7.70
C LEU A 337 -1.64 12.74 8.73
N VAL A 338 -2.79 12.89 9.40
CA VAL A 338 -2.98 13.89 10.46
C VAL A 338 -2.08 13.62 11.67
N GLN A 339 -1.93 12.35 12.08
CA GLN A 339 -0.99 11.96 13.15
C GLN A 339 0.47 12.26 12.81
N GLU A 340 0.82 12.22 11.54
CA GLU A 340 2.16 12.57 11.03
C GLU A 340 2.29 14.07 10.71
N GLY A 341 1.29 14.87 11.08
CA GLY A 341 1.33 16.33 11.04
C GLY A 341 0.87 16.95 9.73
N ALA A 342 0.04 16.24 8.95
CA ALA A 342 -0.57 16.83 7.76
C ALA A 342 -1.42 18.06 8.13
N ASN A 343 -1.30 19.11 7.33
CA ASN A 343 -2.05 20.35 7.54
C ASN A 343 -3.51 20.17 7.13
N VAL A 344 -4.40 20.07 8.13
CA VAL A 344 -5.84 19.94 7.92
C VAL A 344 -6.49 21.18 7.30
N ASN A 345 -5.78 22.32 7.27
CA ASN A 345 -6.20 23.58 6.67
C ASN A 345 -5.48 23.89 5.35
N PHE A 346 -4.83 22.87 4.74
CA PHE A 346 -4.18 23.07 3.44
C PHE A 346 -5.21 23.49 2.38
N ARG A 347 -4.81 24.45 1.52
CA ARG A 347 -5.69 25.02 0.50
C ARG A 347 -5.28 24.53 -0.90
N THR A 348 -6.24 23.93 -1.59
CA THR A 348 -6.15 23.53 -3.00
C THR A 348 -6.09 24.76 -3.93
N GLU A 349 -6.06 24.56 -5.23
CA GLU A 349 -6.04 25.65 -6.22
C GLU A 349 -7.27 26.54 -6.14
N ASP A 350 -8.46 25.98 -5.84
CA ASP A 350 -9.73 26.70 -5.65
C ASP A 350 -9.96 27.15 -4.19
N ASN A 351 -8.90 27.18 -3.38
CA ASN A 351 -8.94 27.46 -1.94
C ASN A 351 -9.82 26.54 -1.08
N SER A 352 -10.23 25.36 -1.62
CA SER A 352 -10.91 24.34 -0.82
C SER A 352 -9.95 23.73 0.20
N THR A 353 -10.44 23.45 1.40
CA THR A 353 -9.71 22.70 2.42
C THR A 353 -10.20 21.24 2.48
N PRO A 354 -9.46 20.31 3.11
CA PRO A 354 -9.95 18.93 3.36
C PRO A 354 -11.36 18.93 3.99
N LEU A 355 -11.68 19.90 4.84
CA LEU A 355 -12.99 20.01 5.46
C LEU A 355 -14.10 20.38 4.45
N HIS A 356 -13.85 21.23 3.45
CA HIS A 356 -14.80 21.50 2.37
C HIS A 356 -15.10 20.22 1.58
N ILE A 357 -14.06 19.53 1.17
CA ILE A 357 -14.14 18.30 0.35
C ILE A 357 -14.95 17.22 1.07
N THR A 358 -14.61 16.94 2.33
CA THR A 358 -15.30 15.91 3.11
C THR A 358 -16.72 16.30 3.47
N SER A 359 -16.96 17.60 3.68
CA SER A 359 -18.31 18.13 3.92
C SER A 359 -19.20 18.04 2.68
N GLY A 360 -18.63 18.26 1.49
CA GLY A 360 -19.35 18.13 0.22
C GLY A 360 -19.59 16.67 -0.19
N ASN A 361 -18.65 15.77 0.09
CA ASN A 361 -18.72 14.37 -0.30
C ASN A 361 -19.46 13.46 0.71
N GLY A 362 -19.81 13.94 1.88
CA GLY A 362 -20.58 13.18 2.85
C GLY A 362 -19.75 12.31 3.81
N HIS A 363 -18.48 12.58 3.95
CA HIS A 363 -17.57 11.79 4.80
C HIS A 363 -17.59 12.24 6.27
N LEU A 364 -18.67 11.94 6.99
CA LEU A 364 -18.93 12.41 8.35
C LEU A 364 -17.78 12.15 9.33
N ASP A 365 -17.16 10.96 9.27
CA ASP A 365 -16.06 10.59 10.17
C ASP A 365 -14.81 11.45 9.91
N LEU A 366 -14.55 11.82 8.65
CA LEU A 366 -13.47 12.72 8.29
C LEU A 366 -13.75 14.17 8.71
N VAL A 367 -14.97 14.63 8.55
CA VAL A 367 -15.40 15.94 9.06
C VAL A 367 -15.12 16.02 10.56
N ARG A 368 -15.53 15.01 11.32
CA ARG A 368 -15.25 14.92 12.76
C ARG A 368 -13.75 14.89 13.06
N LEU A 369 -13.01 14.10 12.31
CA LEU A 369 -11.55 14.00 12.45
C LEU A 369 -10.90 15.38 12.27
N PHE A 370 -11.23 16.09 11.19
CA PHE A 370 -10.58 17.36 10.87
C PHE A 370 -10.96 18.48 11.86
N ILE A 371 -12.20 18.55 12.27
CA ILE A 371 -12.65 19.51 13.30
C ILE A 371 -11.89 19.28 14.60
N ASN A 372 -11.77 18.02 15.05
CA ASN A 372 -11.04 17.66 16.26
C ASN A 372 -9.54 17.96 16.18
N ASN A 373 -9.01 18.14 14.96
CA ASN A 373 -7.60 18.48 14.73
C ASN A 373 -7.41 19.94 14.26
N GLY A 374 -8.39 20.80 14.55
CA GLY A 374 -8.26 22.25 14.38
C GLY A 374 -8.51 22.73 12.95
N ALA A 375 -9.35 22.04 12.19
CA ALA A 375 -9.83 22.57 10.92
C ALA A 375 -10.69 23.82 11.14
N ASP A 376 -10.44 24.85 10.32
CA ASP A 376 -11.23 26.08 10.30
C ASP A 376 -12.61 25.81 9.68
N VAL A 377 -13.64 25.80 10.51
CA VAL A 377 -15.02 25.48 10.13
C VAL A 377 -15.68 26.54 9.23
N ASP A 378 -15.14 27.76 9.24
CA ASP A 378 -15.63 28.89 8.45
C ASP A 378 -14.68 29.30 7.32
N SER A 379 -13.70 28.46 6.99
CA SER A 379 -12.80 28.69 5.85
C SER A 379 -13.60 28.89 4.56
N LEU A 380 -13.07 29.73 3.66
CA LEU A 380 -13.74 30.12 2.41
C LEU A 380 -12.97 29.59 1.20
N THR A 381 -13.72 29.04 0.24
CA THR A 381 -13.22 28.77 -1.12
C THR A 381 -13.12 30.06 -1.95
N ASP A 382 -12.60 30.00 -3.16
CA ASP A 382 -12.58 31.13 -4.13
C ASP A 382 -13.97 31.67 -4.48
N LYS A 383 -15.03 30.89 -4.23
CA LYS A 383 -16.42 31.30 -4.43
C LYS A 383 -17.08 31.79 -3.14
N GLY A 384 -16.30 31.98 -2.08
CA GLY A 384 -16.83 32.39 -0.77
C GLY A 384 -17.66 31.31 -0.07
N CYS A 385 -17.61 30.05 -0.52
CA CYS A 385 -18.34 28.95 0.11
C CYS A 385 -17.58 28.44 1.34
N THR A 386 -18.31 28.13 2.42
CA THR A 386 -17.80 27.43 3.62
C THR A 386 -18.09 25.93 3.53
N PRO A 387 -17.47 25.07 4.37
CA PRO A 387 -17.86 23.66 4.49
C PRO A 387 -19.35 23.47 4.73
N LEU A 388 -20.00 24.39 5.47
CA LEU A 388 -21.44 24.36 5.70
C LEU A 388 -22.26 24.61 4.42
N HIS A 389 -21.79 25.47 3.51
CA HIS A 389 -22.40 25.66 2.19
C HIS A 389 -22.36 24.38 1.36
N GLU A 390 -21.22 23.69 1.33
CA GLU A 390 -21.05 22.42 0.58
C GLU A 390 -21.95 21.32 1.14
N ALA A 391 -21.96 21.13 2.46
CA ALA A 391 -22.82 20.14 3.12
C ALA A 391 -24.32 20.45 2.89
N ALA A 392 -24.71 21.71 2.96
CA ALA A 392 -26.11 22.14 2.78
C ALA A 392 -26.58 21.95 1.33
N TYR A 393 -25.75 22.31 0.34
CA TYR A 393 -26.05 22.13 -1.08
C TYR A 393 -26.25 20.65 -1.43
N ASN A 394 -25.45 19.76 -0.84
CA ASN A 394 -25.53 18.32 -1.07
C ASN A 394 -26.60 17.61 -0.20
N GLY A 395 -27.18 18.31 0.79
CA GLY A 395 -28.26 17.76 1.62
C GLY A 395 -27.78 16.83 2.76
N LEU A 396 -26.57 17.03 3.25
CA LEU A 396 -25.91 16.16 4.22
C LEU A 396 -26.21 16.63 5.66
N LEU A 397 -27.41 16.29 6.15
CA LEU A 397 -27.95 16.82 7.41
C LEU A 397 -27.06 16.56 8.62
N ASP A 398 -26.48 15.37 8.74
CA ASP A 398 -25.65 15.03 9.91
C ASP A 398 -24.34 15.83 9.93
N ILE A 399 -23.76 16.11 8.74
CA ILE A 399 -22.60 17.00 8.61
C ILE A 399 -22.98 18.45 8.92
N VAL A 400 -24.14 18.92 8.42
CA VAL A 400 -24.67 20.26 8.76
C VAL A 400 -24.82 20.43 10.28
N LYS A 401 -25.39 19.44 10.96
CA LYS A 401 -25.51 19.46 12.44
C LYS A 401 -24.13 19.52 13.10
N LEU A 402 -23.21 18.64 12.69
CA LEU A 402 -21.87 18.59 13.26
C LEU A 402 -21.09 19.89 13.07
N LEU A 403 -21.15 20.51 11.88
CA LEU A 403 -20.53 21.81 11.64
C LEU A 403 -21.09 22.92 12.51
N LEU A 404 -22.42 22.97 12.65
CA LEU A 404 -23.09 23.98 13.53
C LEU A 404 -22.78 23.77 15.02
N GLU A 405 -22.76 22.51 15.49
CA GLU A 405 -22.33 22.13 16.84
C GLU A 405 -20.87 22.53 17.10
N SER A 406 -20.05 22.54 16.05
CA SER A 406 -18.66 22.95 16.11
C SER A 406 -18.42 24.43 15.90
N GLY A 407 -19.50 25.23 15.85
CA GLY A 407 -19.46 26.68 15.83
C GLY A 407 -19.45 27.32 14.44
N ALA A 408 -19.76 26.58 13.37
CA ALA A 408 -19.87 27.16 12.04
C ALA A 408 -20.88 28.29 11.96
N ASN A 409 -20.50 29.40 11.34
CA ASN A 409 -21.35 30.60 11.19
C ASN A 409 -22.30 30.41 9.99
N PHE A 410 -23.55 30.12 10.29
CA PHE A 410 -24.60 29.89 9.29
C PHE A 410 -25.05 31.15 8.53
N ASN A 411 -24.61 32.36 8.94
CA ASN A 411 -24.94 33.63 8.30
C ASN A 411 -23.95 34.05 7.21
N ILE A 412 -22.86 33.35 7.02
CA ILE A 412 -21.89 33.63 5.95
C ILE A 412 -22.61 33.54 4.61
N ARG A 413 -22.31 34.50 3.74
CA ARG A 413 -22.79 34.53 2.37
C ARG A 413 -21.67 34.31 1.43
N ASN A 414 -21.86 33.42 0.47
CA ASN A 414 -20.89 33.23 -0.63
C ASN A 414 -20.90 34.43 -1.61
N ASP A 415 -20.08 34.42 -2.62
CA ASP A 415 -19.95 35.51 -3.59
C ASP A 415 -21.23 35.79 -4.39
N ASP A 416 -22.15 34.84 -4.49
CA ASP A 416 -23.49 34.99 -5.06
C ASP A 416 -24.48 35.57 -4.03
N GLY A 417 -24.02 35.94 -2.85
CA GLY A 417 -24.85 36.46 -1.73
C GLY A 417 -25.73 35.38 -1.07
N LYS A 418 -25.48 34.10 -1.29
CA LYS A 418 -26.27 32.95 -0.80
C LYS A 418 -25.72 32.44 0.52
N THR A 419 -26.61 32.15 1.46
CA THR A 419 -26.31 31.41 2.70
C THR A 419 -26.42 29.90 2.46
N ALA A 420 -25.95 29.10 3.43
CA ALA A 420 -26.13 27.65 3.41
C ALA A 420 -27.60 27.22 3.29
N LEU A 421 -28.51 27.96 3.94
CA LEU A 421 -29.96 27.76 3.82
C LEU A 421 -30.45 28.02 2.38
N ASP A 422 -29.98 29.10 1.75
CA ASP A 422 -30.33 29.41 0.36
C ASP A 422 -29.86 28.32 -0.58
N LEU A 423 -28.65 27.79 -0.38
CA LEU A 423 -28.12 26.70 -1.21
C LEU A 423 -28.85 25.38 -1.00
N ALA A 424 -29.22 25.04 0.24
CA ALA A 424 -30.06 23.87 0.51
C ALA A 424 -31.41 23.97 -0.20
N SER A 425 -32.01 25.18 -0.18
CA SER A 425 -33.31 25.44 -0.84
C SER A 425 -33.21 25.34 -2.37
N ILE A 426 -32.16 25.92 -2.97
CA ILE A 426 -31.86 25.85 -4.41
C ILE A 426 -31.59 24.40 -4.82
N GLY A 427 -30.83 23.63 -4.01
CA GLY A 427 -30.54 22.21 -4.24
C GLY A 427 -31.73 21.26 -3.97
N GLY A 428 -32.91 21.82 -3.54
CA GLY A 428 -34.07 21.00 -3.24
C GLY A 428 -33.93 20.11 -2.00
N LYS A 429 -32.99 20.42 -1.11
CA LYS A 429 -32.67 19.64 0.10
C LYS A 429 -33.59 20.03 1.26
N LEU A 430 -34.87 19.65 1.17
CA LEU A 430 -35.95 20.11 2.08
C LEU A 430 -35.66 19.83 3.54
N GLU A 431 -35.06 18.70 3.88
CA GLU A 431 -34.76 18.35 5.28
C GLU A 431 -33.71 19.28 5.88
N VAL A 432 -32.63 19.56 5.15
CA VAL A 432 -31.57 20.49 5.57
C VAL A 432 -32.09 21.91 5.60
N ALA A 433 -32.88 22.34 4.59
CA ALA A 433 -33.46 23.66 4.56
C ALA A 433 -34.43 23.89 5.73
N SER A 434 -35.28 22.91 6.07
CA SER A 434 -36.16 22.95 7.22
C SER A 434 -35.40 23.05 8.54
N PHE A 435 -34.33 22.22 8.68
CA PHE A 435 -33.47 22.23 9.87
C PHE A 435 -32.78 23.60 10.05
N LEU A 436 -32.14 24.13 9.00
CA LEU A 436 -31.45 25.43 9.03
C LEU A 436 -32.43 26.60 9.31
N SER A 437 -33.66 26.56 8.76
CA SER A 437 -34.70 27.55 9.06
C SER A 437 -35.10 27.55 10.53
N GLY A 438 -35.27 26.36 11.10
CA GLY A 438 -35.58 26.21 12.55
C GLY A 438 -34.43 26.67 13.44
N TYR A 439 -33.18 26.34 13.04
CA TYR A 439 -31.99 26.77 13.78
C TYR A 439 -31.82 28.28 13.77
N ASN A 440 -32.04 28.95 12.65
CA ASN A 440 -32.00 30.40 12.51
C ASN A 440 -33.10 31.09 13.39
N ALA A 441 -34.32 30.54 13.40
CA ALA A 441 -35.41 31.08 14.24
C ALA A 441 -35.08 30.94 15.72
N CYS A 442 -34.44 29.87 16.15
CA CYS A 442 -34.01 29.65 17.53
C CYS A 442 -32.88 30.62 17.94
N ALA A 443 -31.87 30.78 17.07
CA ALA A 443 -30.76 31.72 17.30
C ALA A 443 -31.21 33.16 17.39
N MET A 444 -32.13 33.61 16.52
CA MET A 444 -32.73 34.96 16.60
C MET A 444 -33.62 35.18 17.83
N SER A 445 -34.21 34.13 18.39
CA SER A 445 -35.00 34.23 19.63
C SER A 445 -34.10 34.34 20.86
N LEU A 446 -32.93 33.73 20.86
CA LEU A 446 -31.91 33.83 21.90
C LEU A 446 -31.26 35.24 21.93
N ASP A 447 -30.97 35.83 20.77
CA ASP A 447 -30.49 37.23 20.67
C ASP A 447 -31.48 38.27 21.17
N LYS A 448 -32.79 37.98 21.15
CA LYS A 448 -33.84 38.85 21.72
C LYS A 448 -33.98 38.73 23.22
N VAL A 449 -33.50 37.67 23.84
CA VAL A 449 -33.56 37.42 25.29
C VAL A 449 -32.31 37.92 26.00
N VAL A 450 -31.23 38.21 25.30
CA VAL A 450 -29.97 38.70 25.86
C VAL A 450 -29.66 40.13 25.43
N LYS A 451 -30.63 41.06 25.67
CA LYS A 451 -30.37 42.49 25.87
C LYS A 451 -31.38 43.00 26.91
N PRO A 452 -31.01 43.66 28.04
CA PRO A 452 -30.01 44.71 28.05
C PRO A 452 -29.11 44.71 29.31
N ALA A 453 -27.96 45.22 29.19
CA ALA A 453 -27.19 46.01 30.13
C ALA A 453 -25.70 45.67 30.05
N THR A 454 -25.04 46.39 29.18
CA THR A 454 -23.75 46.99 29.50
C THR A 454 -23.25 47.81 28.29
N SER A 455 -23.84 49.00 28.15
CA SER A 455 -23.08 50.14 27.69
C SER A 455 -22.17 50.51 28.85
N ILE A 456 -20.89 50.39 28.68
CA ILE A 456 -19.81 51.20 29.28
C ILE A 456 -18.53 50.35 29.22
N LEU A 457 -17.52 50.99 28.62
CA LEU A 457 -16.11 50.65 28.58
C LEU A 457 -15.63 49.82 27.35
N GLN A 458 -15.40 50.60 26.27
CA GLN A 458 -14.27 50.31 25.41
C GLN A 458 -12.96 50.60 26.15
N PRO A 459 -11.97 49.74 26.11
CA PRO A 459 -10.62 50.17 26.14
C PRO A 459 -10.08 50.23 24.70
N ARG A 460 -9.81 51.43 24.26
CA ARG A 460 -8.86 51.67 23.17
C ARG A 460 -7.51 51.15 23.64
N HIS A 461 -7.02 50.07 23.08
CA HIS A 461 -5.61 49.79 23.06
C HIS A 461 -5.17 49.49 21.64
N LYS A 462 -4.33 50.39 21.15
CA LYS A 462 -3.46 50.17 19.96
C LYS A 462 -2.65 48.89 20.17
N PRO A 463 -2.36 48.17 19.08
CA PRO A 463 -1.43 47.02 19.15
C PRO A 463 -0.07 47.54 19.65
N PRO A 464 0.59 46.83 20.55
CA PRO A 464 1.94 47.17 20.95
C PRO A 464 2.87 46.94 19.79
N GLN A 465 3.72 47.92 19.58
CA GLN A 465 4.83 47.89 18.62
C GLN A 465 5.74 46.70 18.92
N THR A 466 6.13 46.05 17.87
CA THR A 466 7.23 45.06 17.76
C THR A 466 8.37 45.40 18.73
N ILE A 467 8.55 44.59 19.77
CA ILE A 467 9.77 44.60 20.57
C ILE A 467 10.69 43.57 19.93
N GLN A 468 11.74 44.08 19.31
CA GLN A 468 12.90 43.26 18.88
C GLN A 468 13.51 42.62 20.12
N PRO A 469 13.94 41.35 20.06
CA PRO A 469 14.69 40.74 21.15
C PRO A 469 16.08 41.37 21.21
N LEU A 470 16.43 41.85 22.40
CA LEU A 470 17.77 42.32 22.77
C LEU A 470 18.81 41.20 22.56
N ARG A 471 19.63 41.36 21.52
CA ARG A 471 20.87 40.60 21.36
C ARG A 471 21.80 41.01 22.49
N LYS A 472 22.12 40.08 23.39
CA LYS A 472 23.34 40.17 24.21
C LYS A 472 24.52 39.73 23.35
N HIS A 473 25.51 40.60 23.30
CA HIS A 473 26.79 40.43 22.61
C HIS A 473 27.62 39.29 23.19
N GLY A 474 28.19 38.49 22.31
CA GLY A 474 29.49 37.87 22.51
C GLY A 474 29.51 36.37 22.72
N GLU A 475 29.25 35.61 21.66
CA GLU A 475 30.00 34.39 21.40
C GLU A 475 29.90 34.03 19.92
N LYS A 476 31.05 33.73 19.30
CA LYS A 476 31.14 33.45 17.86
C LYS A 476 30.43 32.14 17.55
N ALA A 477 29.41 32.25 16.71
CA ALA A 477 28.71 31.10 16.13
C ALA A 477 29.67 30.24 15.31
N LYS A 478 29.71 28.93 15.59
CA LYS A 478 30.13 27.90 14.65
C LYS A 478 28.95 27.61 13.72
N PRO A 479 29.16 27.35 12.42
CA PRO A 479 28.11 27.06 11.48
C PRO A 479 27.81 25.55 11.47
N ASP A 480 26.96 25.09 12.40
CA ASP A 480 26.25 23.81 12.28
C ASP A 480 24.83 24.04 12.80
N GLY A 481 23.87 24.12 11.85
CA GLY A 481 22.48 24.49 12.11
C GLY A 481 21.69 23.35 12.79
N ASP A 482 21.77 23.27 14.10
CA ASP A 482 20.88 22.47 14.93
C ASP A 482 20.47 23.32 16.15
N GLU A 483 19.77 24.45 15.89
CA GLU A 483 19.18 25.24 16.97
C GLU A 483 17.95 24.49 17.50
N ARG A 484 18.11 23.77 18.61
CA ARG A 484 16.99 23.20 19.35
C ARG A 484 16.12 24.33 19.88
N PRO A 485 14.77 24.24 19.75
CA PRO A 485 13.86 25.22 20.33
C PRO A 485 14.11 25.43 21.83
N PRO A 486 13.97 26.63 22.38
CA PRO A 486 14.22 26.93 23.78
C PRO A 486 13.45 26.03 24.75
N LEU A 487 12.21 25.64 24.39
CA LEU A 487 11.36 24.76 25.17
C LEU A 487 11.98 23.36 25.33
N HIS A 488 12.63 22.83 24.27
CA HIS A 488 13.33 21.53 24.31
C HIS A 488 14.54 21.57 25.25
N THR A 489 15.32 22.63 25.18
CA THR A 489 16.51 22.80 26.04
C THR A 489 16.09 22.95 27.51
N ALA A 490 15.06 23.72 27.80
CA ALA A 490 14.53 23.87 29.15
C ALA A 490 13.96 22.56 29.71
N SER A 491 13.29 21.76 28.83
CA SER A 491 12.73 20.47 29.19
C SER A 491 13.80 19.40 29.42
N ASP A 492 14.89 19.41 28.66
CA ASP A 492 16.05 18.53 28.82
C ASP A 492 16.71 18.76 30.18
N ASN A 493 16.90 20.04 30.53
CA ASN A 493 17.51 20.44 31.78
C ASN A 493 16.59 20.31 33.02
N GLY A 494 15.29 20.06 32.81
CA GLY A 494 14.29 19.98 33.88
C GLY A 494 13.97 21.32 34.53
N GLN A 495 14.16 22.42 33.81
CA GLN A 495 13.96 23.80 34.33
C GLN A 495 12.48 24.16 34.30
N LEU A 496 11.70 23.68 35.28
CA LEU A 496 10.24 23.80 35.34
C LEU A 496 9.76 25.25 35.18
N ASP A 497 10.37 26.20 35.91
CA ASP A 497 9.98 27.61 35.85
C ASP A 497 10.22 28.23 34.47
N VAL A 498 11.27 27.81 33.77
CA VAL A 498 11.57 28.28 32.41
C VAL A 498 10.59 27.68 31.42
N VAL A 499 10.27 26.38 31.54
CA VAL A 499 9.24 25.71 30.74
C VAL A 499 7.88 26.41 30.92
N GLN A 500 7.48 26.68 32.18
CA GLN A 500 6.27 27.39 32.51
C GLN A 500 6.23 28.77 31.82
N THR A 501 7.31 29.55 31.97
CA THR A 501 7.42 30.90 31.40
C THR A 501 7.34 30.89 29.87
N LEU A 502 8.00 29.93 29.19
CA LEU A 502 7.98 29.81 27.74
C LEU A 502 6.57 29.47 27.24
N LEU A 503 5.87 28.56 27.92
CA LEU A 503 4.48 28.20 27.57
C LEU A 503 3.52 29.36 27.84
N ASP A 504 3.69 30.11 28.92
CA ASP A 504 2.86 31.30 29.22
C ASP A 504 3.10 32.46 28.24
N GLN A 505 4.28 32.49 27.61
CA GLN A 505 4.62 33.42 26.52
C GLN A 505 4.13 32.96 25.14
N GLY A 506 3.43 31.80 25.06
CA GLY A 506 2.80 31.30 23.83
C GLY A 506 3.72 30.42 22.97
N SER A 507 4.79 29.84 23.55
CA SER A 507 5.55 28.81 22.83
C SER A 507 4.66 27.61 22.54
N ASP A 508 4.75 27.07 21.33
CA ASP A 508 4.01 25.87 20.97
C ASP A 508 4.54 24.66 21.76
N VAL A 509 3.69 24.07 22.58
CA VAL A 509 4.01 22.90 23.41
C VAL A 509 4.39 21.68 22.58
N ASN A 510 3.91 21.62 21.33
CA ASN A 510 4.14 20.53 20.36
C ASN A 510 5.17 20.90 19.29
N GLU A 511 5.89 22.01 19.44
CA GLU A 511 6.98 22.38 18.55
C GLU A 511 7.98 21.23 18.43
N VAL A 512 8.48 20.98 17.21
CA VAL A 512 9.42 19.88 16.94
C VAL A 512 10.77 20.41 16.47
N ASP A 513 11.85 19.77 16.91
CA ASP A 513 13.21 20.03 16.42
C ASP A 513 13.43 19.41 15.01
N SER A 514 14.64 19.54 14.48
CA SER A 514 15.07 18.98 13.20
C SER A 514 14.91 17.45 13.09
N ARG A 515 14.81 16.74 14.22
CA ARG A 515 14.61 15.29 14.32
C ARG A 515 13.16 14.92 14.60
N ARG A 516 12.25 15.92 14.59
CA ARG A 516 10.85 15.80 15.01
C ARG A 516 10.70 15.36 16.47
N TRP A 517 11.58 15.79 17.33
CA TRP A 517 11.45 15.59 18.77
C TRP A 517 10.64 16.72 19.36
N THR A 518 9.75 16.42 20.31
CA THR A 518 9.01 17.42 21.11
C THR A 518 9.66 17.60 22.47
N ALA A 519 9.32 18.66 23.13
CA ALA A 519 9.72 18.89 24.52
C ALA A 519 9.32 17.73 25.45
N LEU A 520 8.13 17.12 25.23
CA LEU A 520 7.67 15.95 25.97
C LEU A 520 8.52 14.70 25.69
N LEU A 521 8.96 14.49 24.45
CA LEU A 521 9.88 13.41 24.09
C LEU A 521 11.21 13.58 24.85
N VAL A 522 11.75 14.78 24.87
CA VAL A 522 13.00 15.10 25.57
C VAL A 522 12.85 14.91 27.08
N ALA A 523 11.80 15.41 27.68
CA ALA A 523 11.51 15.21 29.11
C ALA A 523 11.34 13.73 29.48
N SER A 524 10.82 12.91 28.52
CA SER A 524 10.63 11.48 28.70
C SER A 524 11.95 10.69 28.67
N ILE A 525 12.97 11.17 27.92
CA ILE A 525 14.33 10.59 27.94
C ILE A 525 15.01 10.85 29.26
N THR A 526 14.95 12.09 29.71
CA THR A 526 15.69 12.57 30.90
C THR A 526 14.93 12.32 32.22
N GLY A 527 13.72 11.74 32.15
CA GLY A 527 12.92 11.39 33.31
C GLY A 527 12.39 12.58 34.09
N LYS A 528 12.19 13.74 33.46
CA LYS A 528 11.75 14.99 34.13
C LYS A 528 10.25 14.98 34.36
N LEU A 529 9.81 14.29 35.41
CA LEU A 529 8.39 14.04 35.69
C LEU A 529 7.55 15.34 35.76
N GLU A 530 7.97 16.34 36.53
CA GLU A 530 7.20 17.57 36.71
C GLU A 530 7.11 18.38 35.41
N VAL A 531 8.18 18.36 34.59
CA VAL A 531 8.17 18.98 33.28
C VAL A 531 7.23 18.21 32.33
N ALA A 532 7.29 16.87 32.31
CA ALA A 532 6.40 16.05 31.50
C ALA A 532 4.93 16.28 31.86
N LYS A 533 4.64 16.37 33.18
CA LYS A 533 3.30 16.67 33.69
C LYS A 533 2.81 18.03 33.22
N LEU A 534 3.63 19.08 33.40
CA LEU A 534 3.29 20.44 32.95
C LEU A 534 3.04 20.50 31.44
N LEU A 535 3.90 19.84 30.63
CA LEU A 535 3.73 19.80 29.17
C LEU A 535 2.40 19.13 28.78
N ILE A 536 2.04 18.01 29.42
CA ILE A 536 0.77 17.31 29.19
C ILE A 536 -0.44 18.18 29.61
N GLU A 537 -0.37 18.83 30.78
CA GLU A 537 -1.40 19.77 31.24
C GLU A 537 -1.60 20.95 30.29
N ARG A 538 -0.54 21.31 29.54
CA ARG A 538 -0.58 22.36 28.52
C ARG A 538 -0.89 21.86 27.12
N GLY A 539 -1.32 20.60 26.96
CA GLY A 539 -1.78 20.03 25.72
C GLY A 539 -0.70 19.39 24.85
N ALA A 540 0.40 18.92 25.45
CA ALA A 540 1.38 18.13 24.70
C ALA A 540 0.80 16.79 24.23
N TYR A 541 1.01 16.46 22.96
CA TYR A 541 0.53 15.19 22.39
C TYR A 541 1.38 14.02 22.88
N VAL A 542 0.77 13.13 23.68
CA VAL A 542 1.45 11.99 24.32
C VAL A 542 1.89 10.90 23.35
N ASN A 543 1.33 10.86 22.13
CA ASN A 543 1.63 9.87 21.09
C ASN A 543 2.39 10.44 19.90
N LEU A 544 2.88 11.67 19.96
CA LEU A 544 3.61 12.27 18.85
C LEU A 544 4.93 11.53 18.62
N ARG A 545 5.23 11.23 17.33
CA ARG A 545 6.36 10.40 16.93
C ARG A 545 7.51 11.23 16.36
N SER A 546 8.72 10.90 16.75
CA SER A 546 9.93 11.41 16.10
C SER A 546 10.12 10.83 14.69
N ARG A 547 11.11 11.35 13.94
CA ARG A 547 11.47 10.79 12.62
C ARG A 547 11.79 9.29 12.65
N ALA A 548 12.28 8.76 13.75
CA ALA A 548 12.60 7.35 13.92
C ALA A 548 11.45 6.52 14.54
N GLY A 549 10.23 7.09 14.63
CA GLY A 549 9.06 6.43 15.18
C GLY A 549 9.03 6.36 16.72
N TRP A 550 9.90 7.09 17.42
CA TRP A 550 9.90 7.12 18.88
C TRP A 550 8.75 7.96 19.41
N THR A 551 8.00 7.41 20.37
CA THR A 551 7.02 8.15 21.17
C THR A 551 7.57 8.46 22.56
N PRO A 552 6.99 9.38 23.33
CA PRO A 552 7.36 9.62 24.71
C PRO A 552 7.38 8.35 25.56
N LEU A 553 6.42 7.43 25.38
CA LEU A 553 6.39 6.16 26.11
C LEU A 553 7.54 5.22 25.71
N LEU A 554 7.85 5.12 24.43
CA LEU A 554 9.00 4.33 23.95
C LEU A 554 10.32 4.84 24.53
N THR A 555 10.49 6.16 24.59
CA THR A 555 11.69 6.76 25.19
C THR A 555 11.74 6.55 26.70
N ALA A 556 10.65 6.81 27.41
CA ALA A 556 10.59 6.55 28.85
C ALA A 556 10.90 5.08 29.20
N SER A 557 10.39 4.15 28.41
CA SER A 557 10.63 2.70 28.60
C SER A 557 12.07 2.31 28.30
N ARG A 558 12.70 2.90 27.28
CA ARG A 558 14.10 2.65 26.90
C ARG A 558 15.09 3.10 27.97
N TYR A 559 14.76 4.18 28.69
CA TYR A 559 15.61 4.78 29.71
C TYR A 559 15.17 4.46 31.15
N GLY A 560 14.14 3.64 31.33
CA GLY A 560 13.71 3.16 32.64
C GLY A 560 12.95 4.18 33.48
N ASN A 561 12.41 5.23 32.87
CA ASN A 561 11.72 6.34 33.57
C ASN A 561 10.29 5.92 33.96
N LEU A 562 10.16 5.10 35.01
CA LEU A 562 8.91 4.47 35.44
C LEU A 562 7.77 5.46 35.64
N GLU A 563 8.02 6.55 36.41
CA GLU A 563 6.96 7.50 36.76
C GLU A 563 6.50 8.31 35.53
N VAL A 564 7.40 8.64 34.61
CA VAL A 564 7.03 9.27 33.35
C VAL A 564 6.24 8.29 32.46
N ALA A 565 6.66 7.02 32.40
CA ALA A 565 5.92 5.99 31.65
C ALA A 565 4.50 5.81 32.22
N ARG A 566 4.35 5.80 33.54
CA ARG A 566 3.05 5.76 34.23
C ARG A 566 2.18 6.95 33.86
N LEU A 567 2.74 8.17 33.98
CA LEU A 567 2.06 9.40 33.64
C LEU A 567 1.55 9.40 32.19
N LEU A 568 2.42 8.98 31.26
CA LEU A 568 2.06 8.90 29.83
C LEU A 568 0.92 7.90 29.57
N LEU A 569 0.95 6.72 30.20
CA LEU A 569 -0.10 5.70 30.08
C LEU A 569 -1.42 6.17 30.69
N ASP A 570 -1.37 6.90 31.81
CA ASP A 570 -2.55 7.48 32.44
C ASP A 570 -3.21 8.57 31.55
N HIS A 571 -2.43 9.17 30.66
CA HIS A 571 -2.91 10.15 29.67
C HIS A 571 -3.09 9.59 28.26
N GLY A 572 -3.23 8.26 28.11
CA GLY A 572 -3.62 7.63 26.86
C GLY A 572 -2.47 7.39 25.87
N ALA A 573 -1.23 7.24 26.37
CA ALA A 573 -0.14 6.77 25.51
C ALA A 573 -0.43 5.36 24.99
N ASP A 574 -0.18 5.14 23.70
CA ASP A 574 -0.33 3.82 23.07
C ASP A 574 0.78 2.87 23.58
N VAL A 575 0.35 1.91 24.42
CA VAL A 575 1.23 0.91 25.03
C VAL A 575 1.91 0.01 23.99
N ASN A 576 1.27 -0.17 22.82
CA ASN A 576 1.73 -1.03 21.72
C ASN A 576 2.36 -0.25 20.56
N ALA A 577 2.64 1.06 20.75
CA ALA A 577 3.38 1.86 19.81
C ALA A 577 4.72 1.20 19.43
N LYS A 578 5.12 1.32 18.16
CA LYS A 578 6.32 0.67 17.62
C LYS A 578 7.30 1.70 17.05
N THR A 579 8.59 1.51 17.27
CA THR A 579 9.65 2.19 16.51
C THR A 579 9.64 1.72 15.04
N ARG A 580 10.48 2.34 14.18
CA ARG A 580 10.72 1.84 12.81
C ARG A 580 11.14 0.37 12.78
N ASP A 581 11.98 -0.04 13.71
CA ASP A 581 12.47 -1.42 13.83
C ASP A 581 11.47 -2.33 14.56
N ARG A 582 10.20 -1.90 14.66
CA ARG A 582 9.11 -2.63 15.31
C ARG A 582 9.33 -2.97 16.79
N PHE A 583 10.22 -2.25 17.49
CA PHE A 583 10.34 -2.35 18.94
C PHE A 583 9.16 -1.66 19.61
N THR A 584 8.45 -2.36 20.48
CA THR A 584 7.46 -1.78 21.39
C THR A 584 8.14 -1.35 22.70
N ALA A 585 7.43 -0.61 23.54
CA ALA A 585 7.89 -0.26 24.86
C ALA A 585 8.35 -1.49 25.67
N LEU A 586 7.62 -2.62 25.51
CA LEU A 586 7.94 -3.89 26.16
C LEU A 586 9.22 -4.56 25.60
N HIS A 587 9.63 -4.31 24.36
CA HIS A 587 10.93 -4.74 23.82
C HIS A 587 12.08 -3.87 24.33
N LEU A 588 11.82 -2.58 24.61
CA LEU A 588 12.85 -1.61 24.99
C LEU A 588 13.21 -1.66 26.47
N ALA A 589 12.25 -1.94 27.34
CA ALA A 589 12.48 -2.05 28.77
C ALA A 589 13.53 -3.13 29.14
N PRO A 590 13.58 -4.32 28.50
CA PRO A 590 14.62 -5.32 28.71
C PRO A 590 16.03 -4.85 28.37
N LEU A 591 16.21 -3.94 27.44
CA LEU A 591 17.53 -3.47 27.01
C LEU A 591 18.33 -2.78 28.15
N GLY A 592 17.63 -2.28 29.17
CA GLY A 592 18.20 -1.73 30.37
C GLY A 592 17.87 -2.52 31.66
N GLY A 593 17.24 -3.67 31.53
CA GLY A 593 16.84 -4.51 32.67
C GLY A 593 15.72 -3.91 33.55
N TYR A 594 14.90 -3.03 33.01
CA TYR A 594 13.90 -2.26 33.75
C TYR A 594 12.63 -3.08 34.05
N LEU A 595 12.71 -3.98 35.04
CA LEU A 595 11.63 -4.89 35.41
C LEU A 595 10.33 -4.15 35.76
N HIS A 596 10.39 -3.08 36.57
CA HIS A 596 9.17 -2.37 36.97
C HIS A 596 8.47 -1.67 35.79
N VAL A 597 9.24 -1.21 34.78
CA VAL A 597 8.64 -0.67 33.55
C VAL A 597 7.97 -1.79 32.77
N ALA A 598 8.61 -2.96 32.63
CA ALA A 598 8.00 -4.11 31.97
C ALA A 598 6.71 -4.57 32.68
N GLN A 599 6.70 -4.60 34.02
CA GLN A 599 5.50 -4.89 34.82
C GLN A 599 4.38 -3.91 34.54
N LEU A 600 4.68 -2.61 34.61
CA LEU A 600 3.70 -1.55 34.30
C LEU A 600 3.11 -1.69 32.89
N LEU A 601 3.94 -1.97 31.89
CA LEU A 601 3.49 -2.13 30.50
C LEU A 601 2.56 -3.34 30.34
N VAL A 602 2.87 -4.47 30.97
CA VAL A 602 2.00 -5.68 30.95
C VAL A 602 0.69 -5.40 31.67
N GLU A 603 0.70 -4.75 32.83
CA GLU A 603 -0.50 -4.32 33.57
C GLU A 603 -1.42 -3.42 32.72
N ARG A 604 -0.83 -2.66 31.79
CA ARG A 604 -1.55 -1.74 30.90
C ARG A 604 -1.87 -2.35 29.53
N GLY A 605 -1.72 -3.67 29.36
CA GLY A 605 -2.14 -4.41 28.18
C GLY A 605 -1.14 -4.40 27.04
N ALA A 606 0.16 -4.35 27.32
CA ALA A 606 1.18 -4.55 26.31
C ALA A 606 1.09 -5.96 25.69
N ASP A 607 1.13 -6.01 24.36
CA ASP A 607 1.10 -7.26 23.61
C ASP A 607 2.46 -7.98 23.74
N LEU A 608 2.42 -9.20 24.29
CA LEU A 608 3.59 -10.03 24.58
C LEU A 608 4.19 -10.69 23.33
N ASP A 609 3.37 -10.89 22.29
CA ASP A 609 3.70 -11.71 21.13
C ASP A 609 4.20 -10.89 19.93
N VAL A 610 4.25 -9.58 20.06
CA VAL A 610 4.80 -8.71 19.02
C VAL A 610 6.25 -9.11 18.73
N ARG A 611 6.59 -9.19 17.44
CA ARG A 611 7.96 -9.45 16.99
C ARG A 611 8.56 -8.19 16.38
N ASN A 612 9.79 -7.85 16.78
CA ASN A 612 10.56 -6.76 16.22
C ASN A 612 11.14 -7.13 14.84
N VAL A 613 11.94 -6.24 14.24
CA VAL A 613 12.61 -6.47 12.94
C VAL A 613 13.51 -7.72 12.92
N HIS A 614 14.02 -8.15 14.08
CA HIS A 614 14.84 -9.36 14.21
C HIS A 614 14.00 -10.63 14.43
N GLY A 615 12.66 -10.53 14.32
CA GLY A 615 11.73 -11.62 14.59
C GLY A 615 11.60 -12.00 16.07
N ARG A 616 12.16 -11.22 16.99
CA ARG A 616 12.20 -11.51 18.42
C ARG A 616 11.02 -10.89 19.16
N THR A 617 10.48 -11.62 20.13
CA THR A 617 9.54 -11.10 21.13
C THR A 617 10.30 -10.34 22.23
N ALA A 618 9.58 -9.57 23.05
CA ALA A 618 10.17 -8.85 24.19
C ALA A 618 10.90 -9.80 25.16
N ARG A 619 10.39 -11.01 25.37
CA ARG A 619 11.05 -12.04 26.16
C ARG A 619 12.38 -12.50 25.53
N GLN A 620 12.40 -12.72 24.23
CA GLN A 620 13.61 -13.12 23.49
C GLN A 620 14.66 -12.00 23.48
N GLU A 621 14.22 -10.74 23.41
CA GLU A 621 15.13 -9.59 23.60
C GLU A 621 15.70 -9.52 25.02
N ALA A 622 14.88 -9.79 26.04
CA ALA A 622 15.34 -9.86 27.43
C ALA A 622 16.45 -10.91 27.64
N ILE A 623 16.28 -12.08 27.02
CA ILE A 623 17.30 -13.15 27.06
C ILE A 623 18.57 -12.71 26.31
N ALA A 624 18.43 -12.13 25.12
CA ALA A 624 19.55 -11.69 24.28
C ALA A 624 20.41 -10.61 24.94
N HIS A 625 19.79 -9.78 25.79
CA HIS A 625 20.47 -8.71 26.52
C HIS A 625 20.82 -9.06 27.99
N GLY A 626 20.65 -10.32 28.41
CA GLY A 626 21.00 -10.76 29.74
C GLY A 626 20.08 -10.27 30.86
N SER A 627 18.92 -9.74 30.55
CA SER A 627 17.94 -9.23 31.50
C SER A 627 17.07 -10.38 32.05
N HIS A 628 17.69 -11.29 32.81
CA HIS A 628 17.06 -12.52 33.25
C HIS A 628 15.80 -12.31 34.09
N ASN A 629 15.77 -11.29 34.96
CA ASN A 629 14.62 -10.92 35.77
C ASN A 629 13.40 -10.51 34.93
N VAL A 630 13.61 -9.78 33.83
CA VAL A 630 12.56 -9.39 32.91
C VAL A 630 12.11 -10.60 32.07
N ALA A 631 13.04 -11.44 31.61
CA ALA A 631 12.74 -12.65 30.85
C ALA A 631 11.91 -13.66 31.67
N GLU A 632 12.24 -13.82 32.97
CA GLU A 632 11.51 -14.67 33.90
C GLU A 632 10.08 -14.15 34.14
N PHE A 633 9.95 -12.84 34.39
CA PHE A 633 8.66 -12.19 34.56
C PHE A 633 7.77 -12.38 33.32
N LEU A 634 8.30 -12.10 32.12
CA LEU A 634 7.53 -12.26 30.87
C LEU A 634 7.16 -13.72 30.59
N SER A 635 7.97 -14.69 31.01
CA SER A 635 7.64 -16.12 30.94
C SER A 635 6.45 -16.46 31.82
N GLY A 636 6.37 -15.88 33.02
CA GLY A 636 5.26 -16.06 33.95
C GLY A 636 3.95 -15.44 33.45
N CYS A 637 4.02 -14.45 32.56
CA CYS A 637 2.84 -13.80 31.97
C CYS A 637 2.28 -14.52 30.73
N GLY A 638 2.81 -15.70 30.34
CA GLY A 638 2.31 -16.47 29.20
C GLY A 638 2.86 -16.06 27.83
N ALA A 639 3.98 -15.35 27.78
CA ALA A 639 4.69 -15.09 26.54
C ALA A 639 5.19 -16.40 25.93
N TYR A 640 4.54 -16.86 24.88
CA TYR A 640 4.92 -18.09 24.16
C TYR A 640 6.21 -17.88 23.35
N ILE A 641 6.95 -18.97 23.13
CA ILE A 641 8.28 -19.06 22.49
C ILE A 641 8.24 -18.59 21.05
#